data_7de102736c5667c55eeed0cbf8613fda
#
_entry.id   7de102736c5667c55eeed0cbf8613fda
#
_cell.length_a   1.000
_cell.length_b   1.000
_cell.length_c   1.000
_cell.angle_alpha   90.00
_cell.angle_beta   90.00
_cell.angle_gamma   90.00
#
_symmetry.space_group_name_H-M   'P 1'
#
loop_
_entity.id
_entity.type
_entity.pdbx_description
1 polymer ?
#
loop_
_entity_poly.entity_id
_entity_poly.type
_entity_poly.pdbx_seq_one_letter_code
_entity_poly.pdbx_strand_id
1 'polypeptide(L)'
;MKSKLTVRRKPMKNRSRLFLIYTAAFLLCTAGVYACFIVKGRSLVVSGDGWKQHFTAFVYFGQYGRTVLRTLLTEHQLVLPQWNFSLGYGGDILTTLHYYVIGDPLDLLSIACPTRYAVYLYSFLSLFRLYLAGLGFGAFCRYKKQGAPLPVAVGSVCYVFFTYSFLIVARHPFFALPMVYLPLLLLGVEQVLAKRRPYLLIVTVFLAAVSNFYFFYMLAIITAIYTVYRLCCLYDRHSAKQAMSGLLQVTLWAVVGALMSAAILLPVVLAFMNDIRTAGYQFNWFYDAKFYKNFLSTYFTSSSELGSQTYLGFNAIAFPAICLLFFKRKPEEKPMRILFILSTLLLLFPAFGWLLNGLSYATNRWIWAYSLLVAYIVTTQWQKLRHITVGQAAACVGALALYSLLAIPLMTTDTRNIGVSVLLAFLIIVLCALAPKFKKKHLATALVLVLVLTSFTGNAAYFYSNHGSDYASKFVTYDQVSKKLKNTDAKKVKKAAKNDDSFYRYSGSNLVYNTDLLAKTHSTSFYWSLQNPNIAQFINETELPAREDYMYKDLNGSAALQALAGVKYYVQKNGNADEVPYGFTACKDKVFQSSNALPLGYTYDSAITRADYEKLSSLEKQQALLQGVVLDSVPTGTAQTTLSFTDKSLPYTITADKNVAVDGKKIHVYDKGAKVTLHFNGAPNSETYLRMGLRNYTDYPAYTYYKTQENDPLHRYSKEKWEKKDDTQKALVKQSARKFKQETLLGFRFGYSTENISVKQSRTLNFASAYELRFDGYKTYTVNAGYSKDAKTDITVTFDARGIYDFSTLEVLEQPMTDTDRQVAKLAENTLENIHIGTDTVDGTVTLNRSKILLLTIPYCDGWTATVDGKEAQLLQANTMFSALALEPGEHTIHLTYRTPHLKAGLAVSVLGFAAFGATLLCTEVKKRKERKA
;
A
#
# COMPACT_ATOMS: atom_id res chain seq x y z
N MET A 1 -41.14 -38.52 -5.49
CA MET A 1 -41.05 -38.56 -6.99
C MET A 1 -39.58 -38.52 -7.37
N LYS A 2 -39.00 -39.67 -7.79
CA LYS A 2 -37.60 -39.77 -8.22
C LYS A 2 -37.56 -39.33 -9.70
N SER A 3 -37.10 -38.13 -9.99
CA SER A 3 -36.77 -37.72 -11.36
C SER A 3 -35.37 -38.20 -11.71
N LYS A 4 -35.30 -39.15 -12.62
CA LYS A 4 -34.08 -39.63 -13.28
C LYS A 4 -33.41 -38.47 -14.02
N LEU A 5 -32.34 -37.90 -13.51
CA LEU A 5 -31.45 -36.98 -14.21
C LEU A 5 -30.55 -37.77 -15.17
N THR A 6 -31.04 -38.02 -16.37
CA THR A 6 -30.21 -38.50 -17.48
C THR A 6 -29.30 -37.35 -17.95
N VAL A 7 -28.02 -37.45 -17.68
CA VAL A 7 -26.98 -36.54 -18.15
C VAL A 7 -26.73 -36.77 -19.63
N ARG A 8 -27.44 -36.03 -20.51
CA ARG A 8 -27.11 -35.97 -21.94
C ARG A 8 -25.76 -35.25 -22.14
N ARG A 9 -24.75 -35.99 -22.60
CA ARG A 9 -23.44 -35.45 -23.01
C ARG A 9 -23.59 -34.53 -24.25
N LYS A 10 -23.85 -33.25 -24.03
CA LYS A 10 -23.60 -32.16 -25.01
C LYS A 10 -22.77 -31.02 -24.44
N PRO A 11 -21.66 -31.27 -23.74
CA PRO A 11 -20.94 -30.18 -23.08
C PRO A 11 -19.69 -29.64 -23.79
N MET A 12 -19.04 -30.40 -24.67
CA MET A 12 -17.74 -29.98 -25.23
C MET A 12 -17.83 -28.77 -26.18
N LYS A 13 -18.74 -28.78 -27.16
CA LYS A 13 -18.89 -27.66 -28.13
C LYS A 13 -19.20 -26.31 -27.46
N ASN A 14 -19.97 -26.30 -26.36
CA ASN A 14 -20.29 -25.04 -25.65
C ASN A 14 -19.14 -24.51 -24.74
N ARG A 15 -18.21 -25.38 -24.34
CA ARG A 15 -17.03 -24.95 -23.57
C ARG A 15 -16.06 -24.20 -24.47
N SER A 16 -15.65 -24.78 -25.53
CA SER A 16 -14.75 -24.16 -26.50
C SER A 16 -15.34 -22.87 -27.07
N ARG A 17 -16.65 -22.84 -27.31
CA ARG A 17 -17.34 -21.64 -27.81
C ARG A 17 -17.33 -20.50 -26.78
N LEU A 18 -17.59 -20.77 -25.50
CA LEU A 18 -17.48 -19.74 -24.44
C LEU A 18 -16.06 -19.22 -24.35
N PHE A 19 -15.07 -20.10 -24.28
CA PHE A 19 -13.67 -19.74 -24.21
C PHE A 19 -13.27 -18.81 -25.37
N LEU A 20 -13.60 -19.17 -26.61
CA LEU A 20 -13.28 -18.35 -27.78
C LEU A 20 -13.99 -17.00 -27.77
N ILE A 21 -15.29 -16.94 -27.43
CA ILE A 21 -16.04 -15.67 -27.38
C ILE A 21 -15.49 -14.77 -26.27
N TYR A 22 -15.22 -15.33 -25.09
CA TYR A 22 -14.66 -14.55 -23.98
C TYR A 22 -13.27 -14.04 -24.33
N THR A 23 -12.38 -14.88 -24.85
CA THR A 23 -11.03 -14.48 -25.22
C THR A 23 -11.04 -13.35 -26.26
N ALA A 24 -11.86 -13.49 -27.32
CA ALA A 24 -12.01 -12.44 -28.33
C ALA A 24 -12.57 -11.14 -27.73
N ALA A 25 -13.62 -11.23 -26.89
CA ALA A 25 -14.19 -10.07 -26.22
C ALA A 25 -13.19 -9.39 -25.25
N PHE A 26 -12.44 -10.20 -24.48
CA PHE A 26 -11.42 -9.70 -23.56
C PHE A 26 -10.31 -8.95 -24.30
N LEU A 27 -9.77 -9.54 -25.37
CA LEU A 27 -8.72 -8.90 -26.18
C LEU A 27 -9.20 -7.59 -26.81
N LEU A 28 -10.41 -7.57 -27.33
CA LEU A 28 -11.01 -6.37 -27.92
C LEU A 28 -11.23 -5.28 -26.87
N CYS A 29 -11.79 -5.62 -25.69
CA CYS A 29 -11.96 -4.69 -24.58
C CYS A 29 -10.61 -4.19 -24.07
N THR A 30 -9.61 -5.06 -23.92
CA THR A 30 -8.26 -4.68 -23.48
C THR A 30 -7.63 -3.69 -24.44
N ALA A 31 -7.72 -3.95 -25.76
CA ALA A 31 -7.19 -3.02 -26.77
C ALA A 31 -7.85 -1.63 -26.68
N GLY A 32 -9.17 -1.58 -26.52
CA GLY A 32 -9.89 -0.32 -26.39
C GLY A 32 -9.64 0.40 -25.07
N VAL A 33 -9.67 -0.32 -23.96
CA VAL A 33 -9.46 0.24 -22.59
C VAL A 33 -8.06 0.79 -22.44
N TYR A 34 -7.04 0.07 -22.90
CA TYR A 34 -5.63 0.47 -22.76
C TYR A 34 -5.05 1.15 -24.01
N ALA A 35 -5.89 1.60 -24.94
CA ALA A 35 -5.44 2.30 -26.14
C ALA A 35 -4.53 3.49 -25.84
N CYS A 36 -4.85 4.30 -24.80
CA CYS A 36 -4.02 5.44 -24.39
C CYS A 36 -2.61 5.03 -23.94
N PHE A 37 -2.45 3.84 -23.35
CA PHE A 37 -1.14 3.31 -22.96
C PHE A 37 -0.33 2.89 -24.18
N ILE A 38 -0.98 2.19 -25.11
CA ILE A 38 -0.35 1.72 -26.35
C ILE A 38 0.18 2.92 -27.16
N VAL A 39 -0.69 3.92 -27.40
CA VAL A 39 -0.36 5.10 -28.19
C VAL A 39 0.78 5.93 -27.57
N LYS A 40 0.80 6.05 -26.22
CA LYS A 40 1.82 6.82 -25.49
C LYS A 40 3.05 6.00 -25.07
N GLY A 41 3.16 4.72 -25.47
CA GLY A 41 4.27 3.83 -25.09
C GLY A 41 4.43 3.65 -23.57
N ARG A 42 3.30 3.69 -22.81
CA ARG A 42 3.28 3.56 -21.35
C ARG A 42 3.27 2.10 -20.93
N SER A 43 4.06 1.77 -19.92
CA SER A 43 3.98 0.49 -19.21
C SER A 43 2.85 0.53 -18.16
N LEU A 44 2.55 -0.60 -17.52
CA LEU A 44 1.66 -0.65 -16.36
C LEU A 44 2.41 -0.47 -15.02
N VAL A 45 3.55 0.22 -15.06
CA VAL A 45 4.29 0.63 -13.86
C VAL A 45 3.95 2.07 -13.53
N VAL A 46 3.16 2.32 -12.49
CA VAL A 46 2.86 3.67 -12.02
C VAL A 46 4.10 4.28 -11.35
N SER A 47 4.32 5.58 -11.51
CA SER A 47 5.54 6.28 -11.04
C SER A 47 5.70 6.31 -9.51
N GLY A 48 4.60 6.19 -8.74
CA GLY A 48 4.56 6.09 -7.28
C GLY A 48 4.86 4.68 -6.79
N ASP A 49 3.86 4.06 -6.17
CA ASP A 49 3.93 2.73 -5.54
C ASP A 49 4.37 1.64 -6.52
N GLY A 50 3.93 1.74 -7.78
CA GLY A 50 4.32 0.78 -8.82
C GLY A 50 5.83 0.69 -9.01
N TRP A 51 6.50 1.84 -9.10
CA TRP A 51 7.96 1.90 -9.23
C TRP A 51 8.66 1.58 -7.91
N LYS A 52 8.22 2.22 -6.81
CA LYS A 52 8.90 2.15 -5.52
C LYS A 52 8.73 0.80 -4.81
N GLN A 53 7.62 0.10 -5.04
CA GLN A 53 7.27 -1.14 -4.37
C GLN A 53 7.06 -2.29 -5.36
N HIS A 54 5.99 -2.28 -6.15
CA HIS A 54 5.50 -3.46 -6.87
C HIS A 54 6.47 -3.97 -7.94
N PHE A 55 6.94 -3.09 -8.81
CA PHE A 55 7.87 -3.46 -9.87
C PHE A 55 9.25 -3.77 -9.31
N THR A 56 9.69 -3.02 -8.29
CA THR A 56 10.96 -3.30 -7.59
C THR A 56 10.92 -4.67 -6.92
N ALA A 57 9.84 -5.02 -6.20
CA ALA A 57 9.65 -6.35 -5.62
C ALA A 57 9.64 -7.45 -6.70
N PHE A 58 8.94 -7.23 -7.81
CA PHE A 58 8.86 -8.18 -8.91
C PHE A 58 10.22 -8.46 -9.55
N VAL A 59 11.02 -7.43 -9.79
CA VAL A 59 12.38 -7.58 -10.33
C VAL A 59 13.29 -8.29 -9.31
N TYR A 60 13.22 -7.89 -8.05
CA TYR A 60 13.99 -8.53 -6.98
C TYR A 60 13.63 -10.01 -6.83
N PHE A 61 12.34 -10.36 -6.82
CA PHE A 61 11.89 -11.74 -6.71
C PHE A 61 12.44 -12.62 -7.84
N GLY A 62 12.47 -12.09 -9.06
CA GLY A 62 13.14 -12.76 -10.17
C GLY A 62 14.65 -12.95 -9.97
N GLN A 63 15.35 -11.95 -9.38
CA GLN A 63 16.78 -12.06 -9.05
C GLN A 63 17.02 -13.07 -7.92
N TYR A 64 16.20 -13.00 -6.87
CA TYR A 64 16.22 -13.93 -5.74
C TYR A 64 16.07 -15.37 -6.20
N GLY A 65 15.02 -15.68 -6.96
CA GLY A 65 14.79 -17.03 -7.46
C GLY A 65 15.91 -17.54 -8.37
N ARG A 66 16.49 -16.68 -9.21
CA ARG A 66 17.67 -17.04 -10.03
C ARG A 66 18.89 -17.33 -9.16
N THR A 67 19.10 -16.60 -8.06
CA THR A 67 20.20 -16.88 -7.12
C THR A 67 19.99 -18.25 -6.46
N VAL A 68 18.77 -18.50 -5.93
CA VAL A 68 18.42 -19.80 -5.33
C VAL A 68 18.62 -20.95 -6.32
N LEU A 69 18.14 -20.81 -7.55
CA LEU A 69 18.33 -21.84 -8.58
C LEU A 69 19.80 -22.05 -8.95
N ARG A 70 20.60 -20.97 -9.00
CA ARG A 70 22.04 -21.09 -9.26
C ARG A 70 22.71 -21.90 -8.15
N THR A 71 22.54 -21.52 -6.89
CA THR A 71 23.12 -22.23 -5.74
C THR A 71 22.67 -23.70 -5.72
N LEU A 72 21.41 -23.99 -6.00
CA LEU A 72 20.92 -25.37 -6.12
C LEU A 72 21.62 -26.16 -7.23
N LEU A 73 21.87 -25.53 -8.38
CA LEU A 73 22.48 -26.23 -9.52
C LEU A 73 24.01 -26.32 -9.45
N THR A 74 24.67 -25.34 -8.81
CA THR A 74 26.16 -25.31 -8.72
C THR A 74 26.67 -25.94 -7.44
N GLU A 75 25.97 -25.79 -6.33
CA GLU A 75 26.42 -26.23 -5.01
C GLU A 75 25.57 -27.41 -4.46
N HIS A 76 24.54 -27.83 -5.22
CA HIS A 76 23.59 -28.89 -4.85
C HIS A 76 22.89 -28.64 -3.50
N GLN A 77 22.80 -27.38 -3.08
CA GLN A 77 22.16 -26.95 -1.83
C GLN A 77 20.98 -26.06 -2.10
N LEU A 78 19.84 -26.34 -1.48
CA LEU A 78 18.66 -25.47 -1.49
C LEU A 78 18.81 -24.44 -0.38
N VAL A 79 19.38 -23.30 -0.70
CA VAL A 79 19.53 -22.16 0.21
C VAL A 79 18.45 -21.13 -0.10
N LEU A 80 17.57 -20.84 0.86
CA LEU A 80 16.51 -19.84 0.78
C LEU A 80 16.85 -18.69 1.74
N PRO A 81 17.48 -17.61 1.27
CA PRO A 81 17.78 -16.47 2.12
C PRO A 81 16.52 -15.91 2.79
N GLN A 82 16.58 -15.66 4.09
CA GLN A 82 15.46 -15.17 4.89
C GLN A 82 15.62 -13.71 5.29
N TRP A 83 16.85 -13.24 5.44
CA TRP A 83 17.18 -11.86 5.78
C TRP A 83 17.80 -11.09 4.62
N ASN A 84 17.53 -9.79 4.54
CA ASN A 84 18.19 -8.92 3.56
C ASN A 84 18.47 -7.53 4.14
N PHE A 85 19.75 -7.16 4.20
CA PHE A 85 20.20 -5.86 4.65
C PHE A 85 19.84 -4.70 3.69
N SER A 86 19.37 -4.99 2.47
CA SER A 86 18.87 -3.99 1.53
C SER A 86 17.38 -3.66 1.72
N LEU A 87 16.74 -4.20 2.74
CA LEU A 87 15.37 -3.84 3.18
C LEU A 87 15.46 -2.78 4.29
N GLY A 88 15.77 -1.55 3.93
CA GLY A 88 16.02 -0.47 4.89
C GLY A 88 17.24 -0.77 5.77
N TYR A 89 17.07 -0.76 7.09
CA TYR A 89 18.15 -1.17 8.03
C TYR A 89 18.42 -2.67 8.03
N GLY A 90 17.62 -3.44 7.35
CA GLY A 90 17.58 -4.90 7.30
C GLY A 90 16.18 -5.41 7.64
N GLY A 91 15.75 -6.49 6.98
CA GLY A 91 14.42 -7.04 7.20
C GLY A 91 14.24 -8.46 6.69
N ASP A 92 13.24 -9.14 7.24
CA ASP A 92 12.81 -10.46 6.81
C ASP A 92 12.19 -10.40 5.40
N ILE A 93 12.68 -11.24 4.51
CA ILE A 93 12.27 -11.26 3.10
C ILE A 93 10.81 -11.73 2.98
N LEU A 94 10.44 -12.80 3.70
CA LEU A 94 9.13 -13.41 3.59
C LEU A 94 8.05 -12.45 4.07
N THR A 95 8.15 -11.95 5.29
CA THR A 95 7.13 -11.09 5.90
C THR A 95 7.03 -9.73 5.21
N THR A 96 8.16 -9.17 4.76
CA THR A 96 8.18 -7.86 4.06
C THR A 96 7.61 -7.95 2.64
N LEU A 97 7.92 -9.00 1.86
CA LEU A 97 7.60 -9.06 0.44
C LEU A 97 6.41 -9.95 0.08
N HIS A 98 5.86 -10.72 1.01
CA HIS A 98 4.69 -11.56 0.76
C HIS A 98 3.47 -10.77 0.27
N TYR A 99 3.25 -9.57 0.81
CA TYR A 99 2.15 -8.71 0.35
C TYR A 99 2.21 -8.39 -1.15
N TYR A 100 3.40 -8.43 -1.76
CA TYR A 100 3.64 -7.95 -3.13
C TYR A 100 3.82 -9.07 -4.15
N VAL A 101 4.69 -10.05 -3.87
CA VAL A 101 5.16 -11.01 -4.88
C VAL A 101 5.34 -12.44 -4.38
N ILE A 102 5.71 -12.64 -3.09
CA ILE A 102 6.00 -13.98 -2.60
C ILE A 102 4.69 -14.77 -2.47
N GLY A 103 4.61 -15.88 -3.19
CA GLY A 103 3.46 -16.77 -3.16
C GLY A 103 2.46 -16.60 -4.30
N ASP A 104 2.49 -15.53 -5.10
CA ASP A 104 1.72 -15.45 -6.33
C ASP A 104 2.34 -16.36 -7.40
N PRO A 105 1.62 -17.41 -7.86
CA PRO A 105 2.17 -18.35 -8.84
C PRO A 105 2.58 -17.69 -10.16
N LEU A 106 1.95 -16.57 -10.53
CA LEU A 106 2.28 -15.87 -11.78
C LEU A 106 3.60 -15.10 -11.66
N ASP A 107 3.92 -14.60 -10.47
CA ASP A 107 5.17 -13.86 -10.26
C ASP A 107 6.40 -14.78 -10.28
N LEU A 108 6.23 -16.10 -10.11
CA LEU A 108 7.30 -17.09 -10.35
C LEU A 108 7.88 -17.01 -11.77
N LEU A 109 7.09 -16.52 -12.75
CA LEU A 109 7.56 -16.33 -14.12
C LEU A 109 8.67 -15.26 -14.21
N SER A 110 8.79 -14.37 -13.21
CA SER A 110 9.88 -13.39 -13.13
C SER A 110 11.25 -14.05 -13.00
N ILE A 111 11.32 -15.27 -12.45
CA ILE A 111 12.56 -16.05 -12.28
C ILE A 111 13.15 -16.40 -13.66
N ALA A 112 12.32 -16.81 -14.59
CA ALA A 112 12.73 -17.14 -15.96
C ALA A 112 12.95 -15.89 -16.84
N CYS A 113 12.51 -14.70 -16.39
CA CYS A 113 12.55 -13.47 -17.19
C CYS A 113 13.81 -12.66 -16.88
N PRO A 114 14.68 -12.36 -17.88
CA PRO A 114 15.79 -11.43 -17.68
C PRO A 114 15.29 -10.04 -17.25
N THR A 115 16.04 -9.38 -16.36
CA THR A 115 15.64 -8.08 -15.77
C THR A 115 15.31 -7.02 -16.82
N ARG A 116 15.98 -7.03 -17.99
CA ARG A 116 15.72 -6.08 -19.09
C ARG A 116 14.32 -6.20 -19.70
N TYR A 117 13.68 -7.37 -19.59
CA TYR A 117 12.34 -7.64 -20.10
C TYR A 117 11.27 -7.66 -19.01
N ALA A 118 11.66 -7.51 -17.74
CA ALA A 118 10.75 -7.61 -16.59
C ALA A 118 9.54 -6.65 -16.69
N VAL A 119 9.71 -5.45 -17.26
CA VAL A 119 8.62 -4.48 -17.43
C VAL A 119 7.53 -4.96 -18.39
N TYR A 120 7.91 -5.69 -19.43
CA TYR A 120 6.95 -6.27 -20.39
C TYR A 120 6.19 -7.42 -19.75
N LEU A 121 6.90 -8.31 -19.04
CA LEU A 121 6.26 -9.41 -18.31
C LEU A 121 5.33 -8.88 -17.23
N TYR A 122 5.76 -7.89 -16.44
CA TYR A 122 4.94 -7.25 -15.41
C TYR A 122 3.64 -6.68 -15.97
N SER A 123 3.72 -5.94 -17.09
CA SER A 123 2.55 -5.37 -17.78
C SER A 123 1.64 -6.47 -18.34
N PHE A 124 2.20 -7.53 -18.92
CA PHE A 124 1.44 -8.68 -19.40
C PHE A 124 0.72 -9.38 -18.25
N LEU A 125 1.40 -9.70 -17.15
CA LEU A 125 0.81 -10.41 -16.00
C LEU A 125 -0.27 -9.60 -15.31
N SER A 126 -0.18 -8.26 -15.33
CA SER A 126 -1.23 -7.38 -14.83
C SER A 126 -2.56 -7.60 -15.57
N LEU A 127 -2.50 -7.68 -16.90
CA LEU A 127 -3.67 -7.94 -17.75
C LEU A 127 -4.09 -9.42 -17.72
N PHE A 128 -3.13 -10.33 -17.61
CA PHE A 128 -3.39 -11.77 -17.59
C PHE A 128 -4.15 -12.19 -16.31
N ARG A 129 -3.89 -11.53 -15.16
CA ARG A 129 -4.70 -11.73 -13.94
C ARG A 129 -6.19 -11.38 -14.19
N LEU A 130 -6.48 -10.29 -14.87
CA LEU A 130 -7.86 -9.91 -15.24
C LEU A 130 -8.48 -10.94 -16.19
N TYR A 131 -7.70 -11.45 -17.16
CA TYR A 131 -8.15 -12.51 -18.05
C TYR A 131 -8.54 -13.77 -17.27
N LEU A 132 -7.72 -14.21 -16.33
CA LEU A 132 -8.01 -15.37 -15.49
C LEU A 132 -9.23 -15.14 -14.58
N ALA A 133 -9.42 -13.93 -14.07
CA ALA A 133 -10.60 -13.57 -13.26
C ALA A 133 -11.90 -13.77 -14.06
N GLY A 134 -11.95 -13.30 -15.30
CA GLY A 134 -13.13 -13.49 -16.15
C GLY A 134 -13.35 -14.94 -16.59
N LEU A 135 -12.29 -15.74 -16.77
CA LEU A 135 -12.41 -17.19 -16.99
C LEU A 135 -13.02 -17.88 -15.76
N GLY A 136 -12.57 -17.53 -14.56
CA GLY A 136 -13.11 -18.03 -13.29
C GLY A 136 -14.60 -17.70 -13.14
N PHE A 137 -14.98 -16.45 -13.44
CA PHE A 137 -16.38 -16.04 -13.48
C PHE A 137 -17.21 -16.85 -14.48
N GLY A 138 -16.70 -17.05 -15.69
CA GLY A 138 -17.34 -17.87 -16.71
C GLY A 138 -17.54 -19.33 -16.27
N ALA A 139 -16.55 -19.91 -15.57
CA ALA A 139 -16.65 -21.25 -15.00
C ALA A 139 -17.74 -21.34 -13.92
N PHE A 140 -17.81 -20.34 -13.01
CA PHE A 140 -18.83 -20.23 -11.99
C PHE A 140 -20.24 -20.13 -12.59
N CYS A 141 -20.48 -19.20 -13.53
CA CYS A 141 -21.77 -19.03 -14.20
C CYS A 141 -22.22 -20.31 -14.91
N ARG A 142 -21.33 -21.00 -15.57
CA ARG A 142 -21.64 -22.27 -16.21
C ARG A 142 -22.06 -23.37 -15.25
N TYR A 143 -21.37 -23.48 -14.12
CA TYR A 143 -21.74 -24.44 -13.10
C TYR A 143 -23.15 -24.18 -12.56
N LYS A 144 -23.47 -22.90 -12.36
CA LYS A 144 -24.81 -22.45 -11.98
C LYS A 144 -25.86 -22.60 -13.10
N LYS A 145 -25.46 -23.16 -14.27
CA LYS A 145 -26.29 -23.30 -15.49
C LYS A 145 -26.89 -21.97 -15.98
N GLN A 146 -26.18 -20.89 -15.76
CA GLN A 146 -26.59 -19.57 -16.20
C GLN A 146 -26.12 -19.27 -17.63
N GLY A 147 -27.13 -19.12 -18.50
CA GLY A 147 -26.97 -18.56 -19.83
C GLY A 147 -26.25 -19.40 -20.91
N ALA A 148 -26.43 -18.96 -22.14
CA ALA A 148 -25.65 -19.36 -23.28
C ALA A 148 -24.22 -18.76 -23.23
N PRO A 149 -23.28 -19.20 -24.08
CA PRO A 149 -21.91 -18.71 -24.09
C PRO A 149 -21.76 -17.16 -24.14
N LEU A 150 -22.57 -16.49 -24.97
CA LEU A 150 -22.49 -15.06 -25.17
C LEU A 150 -22.85 -14.22 -23.89
N PRO A 151 -23.99 -14.45 -23.24
CA PRO A 151 -24.30 -13.75 -21.97
C PRO A 151 -23.24 -13.93 -20.88
N VAL A 152 -22.71 -15.15 -20.79
CA VAL A 152 -21.63 -15.44 -19.81
C VAL A 152 -20.36 -14.68 -20.17
N ALA A 153 -19.99 -14.61 -21.45
CA ALA A 153 -18.83 -13.82 -21.88
C ALA A 153 -19.01 -12.32 -21.64
N VAL A 154 -20.21 -11.78 -21.90
CA VAL A 154 -20.54 -10.38 -21.57
C VAL A 154 -20.42 -10.12 -20.05
N GLY A 155 -21.00 -10.99 -19.22
CA GLY A 155 -20.84 -10.91 -17.78
C GLY A 155 -19.37 -11.00 -17.35
N SER A 156 -18.58 -11.90 -17.96
CA SER A 156 -17.15 -12.02 -17.66
C SER A 156 -16.38 -10.72 -17.95
N VAL A 157 -16.64 -10.04 -19.07
CA VAL A 157 -15.98 -8.74 -19.34
C VAL A 157 -16.53 -7.63 -18.44
N CYS A 158 -17.82 -7.64 -18.07
CA CYS A 158 -18.38 -6.71 -17.07
C CYS A 158 -17.77 -6.90 -15.68
N TYR A 159 -17.41 -8.12 -15.31
CA TYR A 159 -16.73 -8.41 -14.04
C TYR A 159 -15.35 -7.80 -13.97
N VAL A 160 -14.60 -7.82 -15.06
CA VAL A 160 -13.18 -7.43 -15.04
C VAL A 160 -12.92 -6.01 -15.54
N PHE A 161 -13.83 -5.39 -16.30
CA PHE A 161 -13.65 -4.04 -16.82
C PHE A 161 -14.61 -3.04 -16.14
N PHE A 162 -14.17 -2.41 -15.07
CA PHE A 162 -14.84 -1.32 -14.38
C PHE A 162 -13.80 -0.42 -13.68
N THR A 163 -14.19 0.67 -13.04
CA THR A 163 -13.24 1.69 -12.57
C THR A 163 -12.19 1.14 -11.60
N TYR A 164 -12.54 0.19 -10.75
CA TYR A 164 -11.54 -0.47 -9.88
C TYR A 164 -10.40 -1.10 -10.69
N SER A 165 -10.71 -1.78 -11.79
CA SER A 165 -9.69 -2.37 -12.65
C SER A 165 -8.86 -1.32 -13.39
N PHE A 166 -9.51 -0.23 -13.84
CA PHE A 166 -8.82 0.85 -14.55
C PHE A 166 -7.88 1.64 -13.64
N LEU A 167 -8.22 1.80 -12.38
CA LEU A 167 -7.45 2.61 -11.44
C LEU A 167 -6.60 1.75 -10.52
N ILE A 168 -7.22 0.84 -9.78
CA ILE A 168 -6.56 0.11 -8.70
C ILE A 168 -5.74 -1.05 -9.23
N VAL A 169 -6.31 -1.91 -10.07
CA VAL A 169 -5.56 -3.04 -10.62
C VAL A 169 -4.44 -2.56 -11.55
N ALA A 170 -4.67 -1.50 -12.34
CA ALA A 170 -3.61 -0.92 -13.15
C ALA A 170 -2.45 -0.37 -12.30
N ARG A 171 -2.75 0.20 -11.12
CA ARG A 171 -1.76 0.73 -10.17
C ARG A 171 -1.10 -0.36 -9.33
N HIS A 172 -1.89 -1.36 -8.88
CA HIS A 172 -1.49 -2.45 -7.99
C HIS A 172 -1.92 -3.79 -8.60
N PRO A 173 -1.13 -4.42 -9.47
CA PRO A 173 -1.56 -5.62 -10.23
C PRO A 173 -2.03 -6.80 -9.37
N PHE A 174 -1.46 -6.99 -8.19
CA PHE A 174 -1.88 -8.05 -7.28
C PHE A 174 -3.27 -7.82 -6.65
N PHE A 175 -3.85 -6.61 -6.79
CA PHE A 175 -5.25 -6.35 -6.44
C PHE A 175 -6.26 -7.04 -7.37
N ALA A 176 -5.81 -7.65 -8.47
CA ALA A 176 -6.60 -8.55 -9.27
C ALA A 176 -6.72 -9.97 -8.67
N LEU A 177 -5.84 -10.37 -7.73
CA LEU A 177 -5.86 -11.72 -7.13
C LEU A 177 -7.22 -12.11 -6.54
N PRO A 178 -7.89 -11.27 -5.73
CA PRO A 178 -9.20 -11.62 -5.20
C PRO A 178 -10.25 -11.78 -6.31
N MET A 179 -10.11 -11.08 -7.44
CA MET A 179 -10.99 -11.25 -8.59
C MET A 179 -10.76 -12.61 -9.27
N VAL A 180 -9.53 -13.15 -9.23
CA VAL A 180 -9.21 -14.49 -9.75
C VAL A 180 -9.78 -15.56 -8.84
N TYR A 181 -9.54 -15.43 -7.52
CA TYR A 181 -9.87 -16.50 -6.57
C TYR A 181 -11.35 -16.52 -6.15
N LEU A 182 -12.04 -15.38 -6.07
CA LEU A 182 -13.42 -15.35 -5.60
C LEU A 182 -14.35 -16.28 -6.39
N PRO A 183 -14.47 -16.19 -7.74
CA PRO A 183 -15.38 -17.06 -8.46
C PRO A 183 -15.02 -18.55 -8.33
N LEU A 184 -13.74 -18.87 -8.13
CA LEU A 184 -13.29 -20.27 -7.91
C LEU A 184 -13.65 -20.76 -6.50
N LEU A 185 -13.51 -19.90 -5.47
CA LEU A 185 -13.96 -20.19 -4.10
C LEU A 185 -15.47 -20.45 -4.08
N LEU A 186 -16.27 -19.56 -4.69
CA LEU A 186 -17.72 -19.71 -4.77
C LEU A 186 -18.10 -20.99 -5.51
N LEU A 187 -17.39 -21.32 -6.59
CA LEU A 187 -17.58 -22.57 -7.30
C LEU A 187 -17.21 -23.80 -6.45
N GLY A 188 -16.13 -23.69 -5.66
CA GLY A 188 -15.72 -24.73 -4.72
C GLY A 188 -16.78 -24.97 -3.63
N VAL A 189 -17.33 -23.91 -3.04
CA VAL A 189 -18.46 -23.99 -2.10
C VAL A 189 -19.66 -24.69 -2.72
N GLU A 190 -20.07 -24.30 -3.93
CA GLU A 190 -21.19 -24.93 -4.63
C GLU A 190 -20.94 -26.44 -4.87
N GLN A 191 -19.71 -26.83 -5.17
CA GLN A 191 -19.36 -28.24 -5.34
C GLN A 191 -19.47 -29.03 -4.03
N VAL A 192 -18.97 -28.47 -2.92
CA VAL A 192 -19.08 -29.09 -1.61
C VAL A 192 -20.55 -29.23 -1.18
N LEU A 193 -21.34 -28.17 -1.29
CA LEU A 193 -22.77 -28.19 -0.96
C LEU A 193 -23.56 -29.17 -1.83
N ALA A 194 -23.13 -29.38 -3.08
CA ALA A 194 -23.68 -30.42 -3.97
C ALA A 194 -23.09 -31.82 -3.71
N LYS A 195 -22.39 -32.03 -2.59
CA LYS A 195 -21.75 -33.29 -2.21
C LYS A 195 -20.77 -33.84 -3.27
N ARG A 196 -20.13 -32.93 -4.01
CA ARG A 196 -19.05 -33.24 -4.95
C ARG A 196 -17.69 -33.15 -4.24
N ARG A 197 -16.62 -33.44 -5.00
CA ARG A 197 -15.24 -33.42 -4.50
C ARG A 197 -14.85 -32.02 -4.04
N PRO A 198 -14.21 -31.89 -2.86
CA PRO A 198 -13.87 -30.58 -2.29
C PRO A 198 -12.56 -29.98 -2.86
N TYR A 199 -11.88 -30.67 -3.78
CA TYR A 199 -10.53 -30.33 -4.20
C TYR A 199 -10.38 -28.89 -4.69
N LEU A 200 -11.39 -28.39 -5.47
CA LEU A 200 -11.35 -27.02 -5.94
C LEU A 200 -11.36 -26.02 -4.78
N LEU A 201 -12.18 -26.24 -3.75
CA LEU A 201 -12.22 -25.37 -2.58
C LEU A 201 -10.87 -25.40 -1.85
N ILE A 202 -10.34 -26.60 -1.52
CA ILE A 202 -9.07 -26.77 -0.81
C ILE A 202 -7.94 -26.06 -1.55
N VAL A 203 -7.76 -26.38 -2.84
CA VAL A 203 -6.66 -25.80 -3.65
C VAL A 203 -6.81 -24.30 -3.84
N THR A 204 -8.06 -23.79 -4.03
CA THR A 204 -8.26 -22.34 -4.18
C THR A 204 -8.02 -21.59 -2.89
N VAL A 205 -8.43 -22.14 -1.73
CA VAL A 205 -8.11 -21.56 -0.41
C VAL A 205 -6.59 -21.54 -0.20
N PHE A 206 -5.90 -22.64 -0.44
CA PHE A 206 -4.45 -22.71 -0.38
C PHE A 206 -3.77 -21.65 -1.24
N LEU A 207 -4.12 -21.58 -2.52
CA LEU A 207 -3.52 -20.62 -3.45
C LEU A 207 -3.83 -19.18 -3.07
N ALA A 208 -5.06 -18.87 -2.63
CA ALA A 208 -5.43 -17.53 -2.20
C ALA A 208 -4.65 -17.10 -0.94
N ALA A 209 -4.49 -18.01 0.03
CA ALA A 209 -3.77 -17.76 1.27
C ALA A 209 -2.26 -17.56 1.04
N VAL A 210 -1.65 -18.42 0.21
CA VAL A 210 -0.23 -18.31 -0.14
C VAL A 210 0.06 -17.07 -0.96
N SER A 211 -0.87 -16.67 -1.86
CA SER A 211 -0.63 -15.55 -2.76
C SER A 211 -0.66 -14.18 -2.09
N ASN A 212 -1.57 -13.97 -1.13
CA ASN A 212 -1.65 -12.67 -0.44
C ASN A 212 -2.55 -12.77 0.80
N PHE A 213 -1.96 -12.57 1.99
CA PHE A 213 -2.68 -12.67 3.27
C PHE A 213 -3.82 -11.65 3.42
N TYR A 214 -3.59 -10.42 2.95
CA TYR A 214 -4.55 -9.33 3.07
C TYR A 214 -5.84 -9.60 2.28
N PHE A 215 -5.73 -10.03 1.02
CA PHE A 215 -6.90 -10.38 0.23
C PHE A 215 -7.49 -11.72 0.66
N PHE A 216 -6.69 -12.64 1.18
CA PHE A 216 -7.19 -13.89 1.72
C PHE A 216 -8.16 -13.66 2.89
N TYR A 217 -7.85 -12.72 3.78
CA TYR A 217 -8.74 -12.31 4.87
C TYR A 217 -10.11 -11.85 4.34
N MET A 218 -10.13 -10.95 3.35
CA MET A 218 -11.38 -10.50 2.72
C MET A 218 -12.13 -11.65 2.02
N LEU A 219 -11.41 -12.50 1.28
CA LEU A 219 -11.96 -13.65 0.57
C LEU A 219 -12.59 -14.65 1.53
N ALA A 220 -11.97 -14.90 2.68
CA ALA A 220 -12.50 -15.80 3.71
C ALA A 220 -13.85 -15.30 4.24
N ILE A 221 -13.94 -14.02 4.63
CA ILE A 221 -15.19 -13.41 5.12
C ILE A 221 -16.29 -13.44 4.04
N ILE A 222 -15.96 -13.02 2.80
CA ILE A 222 -16.94 -12.98 1.71
C ILE A 222 -17.39 -14.39 1.33
N THR A 223 -16.49 -15.39 1.35
CA THR A 223 -16.84 -16.79 1.09
C THR A 223 -17.72 -17.35 2.18
N ALA A 224 -17.48 -16.99 3.45
CA ALA A 224 -18.35 -17.37 4.57
C ALA A 224 -19.74 -16.75 4.41
N ILE A 225 -19.85 -15.45 4.12
CA ILE A 225 -21.14 -14.76 3.83
C ILE A 225 -21.87 -15.46 2.68
N TYR A 226 -21.15 -15.77 1.57
CA TYR A 226 -21.73 -16.49 0.46
C TYR A 226 -22.22 -17.88 0.86
N THR A 227 -21.47 -18.61 1.67
CA THR A 227 -21.84 -19.96 2.15
C THR A 227 -23.15 -19.88 2.94
N VAL A 228 -23.27 -18.96 3.91
CA VAL A 228 -24.48 -18.72 4.68
C VAL A 228 -25.66 -18.37 3.75
N TYR A 229 -25.44 -17.42 2.83
CA TYR A 229 -26.46 -17.06 1.83
C TYR A 229 -26.93 -18.28 1.03
N ARG A 230 -26.03 -19.15 0.59
CA ARG A 230 -26.39 -20.34 -0.17
C ARG A 230 -27.15 -21.37 0.67
N LEU A 231 -26.75 -21.55 1.91
CA LEU A 231 -27.47 -22.43 2.84
C LEU A 231 -28.91 -21.93 3.09
N CYS A 232 -29.10 -20.62 3.27
CA CYS A 232 -30.45 -20.02 3.38
C CYS A 232 -31.28 -20.17 2.09
N CYS A 233 -30.64 -20.30 0.93
CA CYS A 233 -31.33 -20.55 -0.34
C CYS A 233 -31.69 -22.03 -0.58
N LEU A 234 -30.94 -22.95 0.03
CA LEU A 234 -31.06 -24.41 -0.19
C LEU A 234 -31.94 -25.09 0.84
N TYR A 235 -31.98 -24.57 2.06
CA TYR A 235 -32.62 -25.18 3.22
C TYR A 235 -33.64 -24.24 3.84
N ASP A 236 -34.73 -24.79 4.31
CA ASP A 236 -35.74 -24.12 5.13
C ASP A 236 -35.40 -24.26 6.64
N ARG A 237 -36.24 -23.69 7.52
CA ARG A 237 -36.04 -23.74 8.96
C ARG A 237 -36.10 -25.17 9.52
N HIS A 238 -36.85 -26.09 8.87
CA HIS A 238 -36.95 -27.48 9.28
C HIS A 238 -35.73 -28.32 8.89
N SER A 239 -34.86 -27.79 8.02
CA SER A 239 -33.65 -28.43 7.54
C SER A 239 -32.37 -27.88 8.17
N ALA A 240 -32.44 -27.22 9.32
CA ALA A 240 -31.31 -26.55 9.99
C ALA A 240 -30.12 -27.50 10.24
N LYS A 241 -30.37 -28.79 10.62
CA LYS A 241 -29.32 -29.79 10.78
C LYS A 241 -28.54 -30.05 9.50
N GLN A 242 -29.20 -30.07 8.33
CA GLN A 242 -28.54 -30.24 7.03
C GLN A 242 -27.77 -28.99 6.64
N ALA A 243 -28.29 -27.79 6.94
CA ALA A 243 -27.59 -26.54 6.72
C ALA A 243 -26.30 -26.49 7.56
N MET A 244 -26.38 -26.85 8.84
CA MET A 244 -25.20 -26.91 9.73
C MET A 244 -24.17 -27.93 9.23
N SER A 245 -24.59 -29.10 8.78
CA SER A 245 -23.69 -30.08 8.18
C SER A 245 -23.01 -29.56 6.91
N GLY A 246 -23.75 -28.80 6.08
CA GLY A 246 -23.17 -28.13 4.91
C GLY A 246 -22.15 -27.06 5.29
N LEU A 247 -22.43 -26.25 6.29
CA LEU A 247 -21.51 -25.24 6.81
C LEU A 247 -20.22 -25.90 7.34
N LEU A 248 -20.35 -26.91 8.19
CA LEU A 248 -19.22 -27.62 8.76
C LEU A 248 -18.34 -28.28 7.67
N GLN A 249 -18.93 -28.86 6.62
CA GLN A 249 -18.18 -29.41 5.50
C GLN A 249 -17.40 -28.35 4.74
N VAL A 250 -18.00 -27.21 4.42
CA VAL A 250 -17.30 -26.09 3.74
C VAL A 250 -16.17 -25.59 4.62
N THR A 251 -16.42 -25.37 5.91
CA THR A 251 -15.40 -24.91 6.86
C THR A 251 -14.25 -25.92 6.99
N LEU A 252 -14.54 -27.22 7.13
CA LEU A 252 -13.52 -28.27 7.22
C LEU A 252 -12.56 -28.22 6.01
N TRP A 253 -13.10 -28.17 4.80
CA TRP A 253 -12.30 -28.17 3.59
C TRP A 253 -11.56 -26.85 3.37
N ALA A 254 -12.12 -25.73 3.80
CA ALA A 254 -11.42 -24.44 3.82
C ALA A 254 -10.25 -24.46 4.81
N VAL A 255 -10.45 -25.04 6.01
CA VAL A 255 -9.37 -25.20 7.02
C VAL A 255 -8.24 -26.06 6.47
N VAL A 256 -8.53 -27.18 5.80
CA VAL A 256 -7.47 -27.98 5.16
C VAL A 256 -6.63 -27.16 4.20
N GLY A 257 -7.27 -26.35 3.34
CA GLY A 257 -6.56 -25.43 2.42
C GLY A 257 -5.73 -24.38 3.14
N ALA A 258 -6.25 -23.82 4.23
CA ALA A 258 -5.53 -22.85 5.07
C ALA A 258 -4.33 -23.48 5.80
N LEU A 259 -4.49 -24.69 6.34
CA LEU A 259 -3.38 -25.42 6.97
C LEU A 259 -2.25 -25.68 5.98
N MET A 260 -2.55 -26.05 4.72
CA MET A 260 -1.52 -26.23 3.69
C MET A 260 -0.68 -24.97 3.46
N SER A 261 -1.20 -23.78 3.70
CA SER A 261 -0.51 -22.50 3.50
C SER A 261 0.25 -21.98 4.71
N ALA A 262 0.21 -22.70 5.85
CA ALA A 262 0.69 -22.19 7.14
C ALA A 262 2.18 -21.83 7.14
N ALA A 263 3.01 -22.48 6.34
CA ALA A 263 4.44 -22.16 6.21
C ALA A 263 4.69 -20.69 5.81
N ILE A 264 3.80 -20.11 5.02
CA ILE A 264 3.86 -18.71 4.60
C ILE A 264 2.92 -17.86 5.45
N LEU A 265 1.69 -18.33 5.63
CA LEU A 265 0.63 -17.53 6.23
C LEU A 265 0.89 -17.24 7.73
N LEU A 266 1.40 -18.21 8.50
CA LEU A 266 1.59 -18.05 9.95
C LEU A 266 2.64 -16.99 10.29
N PRO A 267 3.88 -17.02 9.73
CA PRO A 267 4.85 -15.94 9.93
C PRO A 267 4.32 -14.56 9.57
N VAL A 268 3.63 -14.45 8.43
CA VAL A 268 3.15 -13.17 7.92
C VAL A 268 2.00 -12.60 8.75
N VAL A 269 1.06 -13.44 9.19
CA VAL A 269 -0.07 -13.00 10.04
C VAL A 269 0.43 -12.55 11.40
N LEU A 270 1.37 -13.27 12.02
CA LEU A 270 1.94 -12.89 13.31
C LEU A 270 2.77 -11.61 13.19
N ALA A 271 3.55 -11.44 12.12
CA ALA A 271 4.24 -10.19 11.86
C ALA A 271 3.27 -9.00 11.68
N PHE A 272 2.14 -9.22 10.99
CA PHE A 272 1.11 -8.21 10.84
C PHE A 272 0.43 -7.83 12.17
N MET A 273 0.23 -8.79 13.07
CA MET A 273 -0.38 -8.52 14.38
C MET A 273 0.52 -7.65 15.28
N ASN A 274 1.83 -7.69 15.06
CA ASN A 274 2.81 -6.88 15.79
C ASN A 274 3.10 -5.52 15.09
N ASP A 275 2.46 -5.25 13.95
CA ASP A 275 2.64 -3.98 13.22
C ASP A 275 1.85 -2.84 13.90
N ILE A 276 2.46 -1.66 13.98
CA ILE A 276 1.88 -0.48 14.65
C ILE A 276 0.74 0.20 13.87
N ARG A 277 0.51 -0.20 12.64
CA ARG A 277 -0.35 0.46 11.65
C ARG A 277 -1.83 0.55 12.01
N THR A 278 -2.25 -0.19 13.02
CA THR A 278 -3.66 -0.22 13.47
C THR A 278 -3.93 0.65 14.68
N ALA A 279 -2.89 1.25 15.26
CA ALA A 279 -3.01 2.02 16.50
C ALA A 279 -3.64 3.40 16.24
N GLY A 280 -4.73 3.68 16.93
CA GLY A 280 -5.29 5.03 17.04
C GLY A 280 -6.24 5.51 15.93
N TYR A 281 -6.46 4.74 14.86
CA TYR A 281 -7.43 5.13 13.83
C TYR A 281 -8.85 5.15 14.37
N GLN A 282 -9.59 6.23 14.10
CA GLN A 282 -11.00 6.36 14.39
C GLN A 282 -11.82 6.29 13.10
N PHE A 283 -12.88 5.50 13.05
CA PHE A 283 -13.77 5.47 11.90
C PHE A 283 -15.10 6.17 12.19
N ASN A 284 -15.63 6.79 11.16
CA ASN A 284 -16.96 7.40 11.22
C ASN A 284 -18.02 6.36 10.83
N TRP A 285 -19.20 6.42 11.48
CA TRP A 285 -20.34 5.56 11.12
C TRP A 285 -20.92 5.87 9.73
N PHE A 286 -20.72 7.09 9.25
CA PHE A 286 -21.15 7.54 7.95
C PHE A 286 -20.00 8.17 7.18
N TYR A 287 -20.04 8.04 5.87
CA TYR A 287 -19.14 8.79 4.99
C TYR A 287 -19.52 10.28 5.01
N ASP A 288 -18.72 11.12 4.41
CA ASP A 288 -19.03 12.52 4.22
C ASP A 288 -20.21 12.71 3.24
N ALA A 289 -20.84 13.89 3.29
CA ALA A 289 -21.96 14.22 2.41
C ALA A 289 -21.59 14.15 0.91
N LYS A 290 -20.34 14.36 0.57
CA LYS A 290 -19.82 14.26 -0.80
C LYS A 290 -19.90 12.84 -1.33
N PHE A 291 -19.59 11.84 -0.51
CA PHE A 291 -19.72 10.44 -0.87
C PHE A 291 -21.15 10.12 -1.33
N TYR A 292 -22.15 10.46 -0.51
CA TYR A 292 -23.54 10.16 -0.82
C TYR A 292 -24.05 10.92 -2.04
N LYS A 293 -23.69 12.20 -2.19
CA LYS A 293 -24.06 13.02 -3.34
C LYS A 293 -23.53 12.46 -4.66
N ASN A 294 -22.32 11.91 -4.65
CA ASN A 294 -21.67 11.37 -5.85
C ASN A 294 -21.89 9.86 -6.05
N PHE A 295 -22.50 9.15 -5.10
CA PHE A 295 -22.66 7.69 -5.19
C PHE A 295 -23.42 7.28 -6.46
N LEU A 296 -24.52 7.93 -6.76
CA LEU A 296 -25.29 7.63 -7.98
C LEU A 296 -24.53 8.01 -9.24
N SER A 297 -23.94 9.21 -9.30
CA SER A 297 -23.26 9.69 -10.51
C SER A 297 -22.03 8.84 -10.87
N THR A 298 -21.35 8.23 -9.89
CA THR A 298 -20.18 7.37 -10.12
C THR A 298 -20.54 5.91 -10.40
N TYR A 299 -21.82 5.52 -10.28
CA TYR A 299 -22.20 4.13 -10.38
C TYR A 299 -21.98 3.53 -11.79
N PHE A 300 -22.22 4.31 -12.84
CA PHE A 300 -22.04 3.90 -14.23
C PHE A 300 -20.97 4.70 -14.97
N THR A 301 -20.24 5.55 -14.28
CA THR A 301 -19.20 6.38 -14.88
C THR A 301 -17.86 6.20 -14.19
N SER A 302 -16.76 6.22 -14.95
CA SER A 302 -15.41 6.32 -14.40
C SER A 302 -15.16 7.76 -13.99
N SER A 303 -15.41 8.06 -12.74
CA SER A 303 -15.00 9.31 -12.12
C SER A 303 -13.76 9.08 -11.25
N SER A 304 -13.24 10.17 -10.69
CA SER A 304 -12.32 10.13 -9.57
C SER A 304 -12.91 9.30 -8.40
N GLU A 305 -12.06 8.89 -7.50
CA GLU A 305 -12.44 8.19 -6.27
C GLU A 305 -13.63 8.84 -5.56
N LEU A 306 -14.62 8.02 -5.20
CA LEU A 306 -15.78 8.48 -4.46
C LEU A 306 -15.47 8.83 -2.99
N GLY A 307 -14.35 8.35 -2.48
CA GLY A 307 -13.90 8.35 -1.10
C GLY A 307 -13.69 6.93 -0.59
N SER A 308 -12.83 6.76 0.40
CA SER A 308 -12.50 5.46 1.00
C SER A 308 -12.20 4.36 -0.04
N GLN A 309 -11.52 4.71 -1.11
CA GLN A 309 -11.15 3.85 -2.24
C GLN A 309 -12.34 3.11 -2.89
N THR A 310 -13.49 3.78 -2.97
CA THR A 310 -14.69 3.26 -3.62
C THR A 310 -14.68 3.60 -5.11
N TYR A 311 -14.57 2.58 -5.96
CA TYR A 311 -14.46 2.71 -7.41
C TYR A 311 -15.55 1.86 -8.09
N LEU A 312 -16.63 2.50 -8.54
CA LEU A 312 -17.76 1.87 -9.21
C LEU A 312 -17.58 1.85 -10.73
N GLY A 313 -18.29 2.66 -11.48
CA GLY A 313 -18.14 2.80 -12.93
C GLY A 313 -18.45 1.53 -13.71
N PHE A 314 -19.59 0.90 -13.40
CA PHE A 314 -20.04 -0.28 -14.11
C PHE A 314 -20.49 0.04 -15.54
N ASN A 315 -20.47 -0.96 -16.40
CA ASN A 315 -20.93 -0.83 -17.78
C ASN A 315 -22.40 -0.43 -17.86
N ALA A 316 -22.76 0.40 -18.84
CA ALA A 316 -24.12 0.91 -19.05
C ALA A 316 -25.20 -0.19 -19.14
N ILE A 317 -24.84 -1.41 -19.62
CA ILE A 317 -25.77 -2.56 -19.68
C ILE A 317 -26.22 -3.03 -18.29
N ALA A 318 -25.46 -2.74 -17.25
CA ALA A 318 -25.84 -3.12 -15.89
C ALA A 318 -27.10 -2.39 -15.44
N PHE A 319 -27.35 -1.15 -15.91
CA PHE A 319 -28.55 -0.39 -15.56
C PHE A 319 -29.85 -1.12 -15.90
N PRO A 320 -30.15 -1.41 -17.20
CA PRO A 320 -31.37 -2.13 -17.54
C PRO A 320 -31.43 -3.55 -16.98
N ALA A 321 -30.29 -4.21 -16.77
CA ALA A 321 -30.25 -5.54 -16.16
C ALA A 321 -30.71 -5.47 -14.68
N ILE A 322 -30.27 -4.47 -13.91
CA ILE A 322 -30.71 -4.24 -12.54
C ILE A 322 -32.20 -3.90 -12.52
N CYS A 323 -32.68 -2.98 -13.39
CA CYS A 323 -34.11 -2.64 -13.48
C CYS A 323 -34.95 -3.90 -13.73
N LEU A 324 -34.57 -4.76 -14.66
CA LEU A 324 -35.33 -5.99 -14.98
C LEU A 324 -35.30 -7.01 -13.85
N LEU A 325 -34.32 -7.03 -13.01
CA LEU A 325 -34.27 -7.87 -11.80
C LEU A 325 -35.40 -7.47 -10.83
N PHE A 326 -35.73 -6.19 -10.77
CA PHE A 326 -36.78 -5.65 -9.85
C PHE A 326 -38.15 -5.56 -10.48
N PHE A 327 -38.29 -5.22 -11.78
CA PHE A 327 -39.56 -5.02 -12.43
C PHE A 327 -40.27 -6.34 -12.79
N LYS A 328 -39.55 -7.31 -13.35
CA LYS A 328 -40.08 -8.64 -13.67
C LYS A 328 -39.73 -9.62 -12.54
N ARG A 329 -40.46 -9.55 -11.44
CA ARG A 329 -40.22 -10.33 -10.23
C ARG A 329 -40.49 -11.81 -10.45
N LYS A 330 -39.44 -12.64 -10.40
CA LYS A 330 -39.57 -14.09 -10.28
C LYS A 330 -39.22 -14.51 -8.85
N PRO A 331 -39.93 -15.47 -8.26
CA PRO A 331 -39.64 -15.95 -6.90
C PRO A 331 -38.18 -16.43 -6.72
N GLU A 332 -37.67 -17.14 -7.70
CA GLU A 332 -36.31 -17.71 -7.69
C GLU A 332 -35.23 -16.61 -7.66
N GLU A 333 -35.53 -15.38 -8.04
CA GLU A 333 -34.62 -14.25 -8.03
C GLU A 333 -34.69 -13.43 -6.74
N LYS A 334 -35.66 -13.73 -5.83
CA LYS A 334 -35.78 -13.03 -4.55
C LYS A 334 -34.47 -12.99 -3.75
N PRO A 335 -33.72 -14.13 -3.59
CA PRO A 335 -32.46 -14.11 -2.87
C PRO A 335 -31.42 -13.18 -3.50
N MET A 336 -31.37 -13.14 -4.84
CA MET A 336 -30.42 -12.26 -5.56
C MET A 336 -30.79 -10.78 -5.39
N ARG A 337 -32.07 -10.42 -5.35
CA ARG A 337 -32.52 -9.06 -5.05
C ARG A 337 -32.12 -8.64 -3.64
N ILE A 338 -32.32 -9.53 -2.66
CA ILE A 338 -31.94 -9.29 -1.27
C ILE A 338 -30.43 -9.10 -1.17
N LEU A 339 -29.63 -10.00 -1.79
CA LEU A 339 -28.19 -9.89 -1.78
C LEU A 339 -27.70 -8.58 -2.42
N PHE A 340 -28.30 -8.14 -3.52
CA PHE A 340 -27.97 -6.87 -4.17
C PHE A 340 -28.28 -5.67 -3.27
N ILE A 341 -29.46 -5.64 -2.64
CA ILE A 341 -29.84 -4.56 -1.73
C ILE A 341 -28.88 -4.52 -0.54
N LEU A 342 -28.65 -5.67 0.12
CA LEU A 342 -27.79 -5.73 1.30
C LEU A 342 -26.34 -5.32 0.98
N SER A 343 -25.77 -5.82 -0.12
CA SER A 343 -24.40 -5.45 -0.50
C SER A 343 -24.31 -3.98 -0.92
N THR A 344 -25.34 -3.40 -1.53
CA THR A 344 -25.40 -1.96 -1.81
C THR A 344 -25.46 -1.15 -0.51
N LEU A 345 -26.29 -1.58 0.46
CA LEU A 345 -26.35 -0.94 1.78
C LEU A 345 -24.99 -1.02 2.51
N LEU A 346 -24.30 -2.18 2.46
CA LEU A 346 -22.98 -2.33 3.06
C LEU A 346 -21.94 -1.37 2.46
N LEU A 347 -22.07 -1.00 1.18
CA LEU A 347 -21.22 0.02 0.55
C LEU A 347 -21.46 1.43 1.06
N LEU A 348 -22.65 1.71 1.61
CA LEU A 348 -23.01 3.03 2.10
C LEU A 348 -22.52 3.31 3.53
N PHE A 349 -21.95 2.31 4.21
CA PHE A 349 -21.48 2.45 5.58
C PHE A 349 -20.00 2.08 5.71
N PRO A 350 -19.16 2.93 6.33
CA PRO A 350 -17.73 2.68 6.53
C PRO A 350 -17.41 1.41 7.32
N ALA A 351 -18.28 1.02 8.25
CA ALA A 351 -18.06 -0.10 9.17
C ALA A 351 -17.71 -1.43 8.46
N PHE A 352 -18.38 -1.74 7.34
CA PHE A 352 -18.09 -2.97 6.61
C PHE A 352 -16.73 -2.91 5.89
N GLY A 353 -16.41 -1.75 5.33
CA GLY A 353 -15.08 -1.51 4.74
C GLY A 353 -13.95 -1.56 5.78
N TRP A 354 -14.21 -1.06 6.99
CA TRP A 354 -13.30 -1.13 8.13
C TRP A 354 -13.08 -2.59 8.59
N LEU A 355 -14.17 -3.36 8.75
CA LEU A 355 -14.09 -4.79 9.07
C LEU A 355 -13.27 -5.55 8.03
N LEU A 356 -13.53 -5.36 6.73
CA LEU A 356 -12.82 -6.06 5.66
C LEU A 356 -11.37 -5.60 5.49
N ASN A 357 -10.99 -4.47 6.05
CA ASN A 357 -9.61 -3.99 6.04
C ASN A 357 -8.82 -4.34 7.32
N GLY A 358 -9.20 -5.40 8.03
CA GLY A 358 -8.52 -5.86 9.24
C GLY A 358 -8.61 -4.87 10.39
N LEU A 359 -9.74 -4.15 10.51
CA LEU A 359 -10.02 -3.15 11.56
C LEU A 359 -9.02 -1.97 11.59
N SER A 360 -8.28 -1.75 10.50
CA SER A 360 -7.28 -0.67 10.39
C SER A 360 -7.97 0.65 10.04
N TYR A 361 -8.39 0.86 8.80
CA TYR A 361 -9.12 2.06 8.37
C TYR A 361 -10.24 1.68 7.39
N ALA A 362 -11.27 2.52 7.28
CA ALA A 362 -12.41 2.24 6.41
C ALA A 362 -12.04 2.36 4.93
N THR A 363 -12.18 1.27 4.17
CA THR A 363 -11.94 1.24 2.72
C THR A 363 -12.82 0.22 2.01
N ASN A 364 -13.33 0.57 0.83
CA ASN A 364 -14.15 -0.31 0.01
C ASN A 364 -13.35 -1.10 -1.03
N ARG A 365 -12.14 -1.54 -0.68
CA ARG A 365 -11.32 -2.40 -1.56
C ARG A 365 -12.00 -3.72 -1.95
N TRP A 366 -13.02 -4.14 -1.23
CA TRP A 366 -13.81 -5.35 -1.49
C TRP A 366 -14.82 -5.21 -2.66
N ILE A 367 -14.87 -4.06 -3.33
CA ILE A 367 -15.82 -3.77 -4.42
C ILE A 367 -15.75 -4.74 -5.60
N TRP A 368 -14.63 -5.47 -5.74
CA TRP A 368 -14.50 -6.56 -6.70
C TRP A 368 -15.51 -7.70 -6.46
N ALA A 369 -15.93 -7.92 -5.21
CA ALA A 369 -16.98 -8.88 -4.91
C ALA A 369 -18.36 -8.36 -5.30
N TYR A 370 -18.62 -7.06 -5.09
CA TYR A 370 -19.83 -6.41 -5.57
C TYR A 370 -19.92 -6.39 -7.09
N SER A 371 -18.77 -6.18 -7.78
CA SER A 371 -18.70 -6.28 -9.24
C SER A 371 -19.08 -7.67 -9.76
N LEU A 372 -18.65 -8.75 -9.08
CA LEU A 372 -19.06 -10.11 -9.41
C LEU A 372 -20.58 -10.27 -9.38
N LEU A 373 -21.24 -9.70 -8.36
CA LEU A 373 -22.70 -9.75 -8.25
C LEU A 373 -23.38 -8.96 -9.38
N VAL A 374 -22.92 -7.75 -9.68
CA VAL A 374 -23.46 -6.91 -10.78
C VAL A 374 -23.29 -7.64 -12.12
N ALA A 375 -22.13 -8.21 -12.39
CA ALA A 375 -21.86 -8.98 -13.60
C ALA A 375 -22.72 -10.26 -13.69
N TYR A 376 -22.98 -10.91 -12.56
CA TYR A 376 -23.87 -12.05 -12.48
C TYR A 376 -25.33 -11.66 -12.78
N ILE A 377 -25.77 -10.49 -12.31
CA ILE A 377 -27.08 -9.92 -12.65
C ILE A 377 -27.18 -9.68 -14.17
N VAL A 378 -26.16 -9.04 -14.77
CA VAL A 378 -26.11 -8.84 -16.24
C VAL A 378 -26.25 -10.17 -16.98
N THR A 379 -25.51 -11.20 -16.55
CA THR A 379 -25.55 -12.53 -17.15
C THR A 379 -26.95 -13.17 -17.07
N THR A 380 -27.57 -13.12 -15.89
CA THR A 380 -28.84 -13.78 -15.62
C THR A 380 -30.05 -13.06 -16.26
N GLN A 381 -29.97 -11.72 -16.31
CA GLN A 381 -31.04 -10.90 -16.89
C GLN A 381 -30.94 -10.74 -18.42
N TRP A 382 -29.85 -11.22 -19.05
CA TRP A 382 -29.64 -11.09 -20.50
C TRP A 382 -30.82 -11.56 -21.36
N GLN A 383 -31.43 -12.68 -21.01
CA GLN A 383 -32.59 -13.19 -21.76
C GLN A 383 -33.82 -12.30 -21.62
N LYS A 384 -34.05 -11.71 -20.41
CA LYS A 384 -35.13 -10.77 -20.21
C LYS A 384 -34.87 -9.47 -20.98
N LEU A 385 -33.62 -9.00 -20.98
CA LEU A 385 -33.21 -7.81 -21.73
C LEU A 385 -33.41 -8.02 -23.24
N ARG A 386 -33.05 -9.18 -23.78
CA ARG A 386 -33.22 -9.52 -25.21
C ARG A 386 -34.69 -9.62 -25.61
N HIS A 387 -35.61 -9.97 -24.71
CA HIS A 387 -37.04 -10.11 -24.91
C HIS A 387 -37.83 -9.10 -24.09
N ILE A 388 -37.27 -7.89 -23.94
CA ILE A 388 -37.91 -6.80 -23.19
C ILE A 388 -39.21 -6.38 -23.93
N THR A 389 -40.29 -6.23 -23.18
CA THR A 389 -41.52 -5.70 -23.75
C THR A 389 -41.49 -4.17 -23.78
N VAL A 390 -42.33 -3.55 -24.60
CA VAL A 390 -42.42 -2.09 -24.71
C VAL A 390 -42.70 -1.45 -23.35
N GLY A 391 -43.63 -2.01 -22.55
CA GLY A 391 -43.93 -1.51 -21.21
C GLY A 391 -42.74 -1.62 -20.25
N GLN A 392 -41.97 -2.72 -20.32
CA GLN A 392 -40.74 -2.86 -19.51
C GLN A 392 -39.61 -1.89 -19.96
N ALA A 393 -39.51 -1.68 -21.28
CA ALA A 393 -38.58 -0.73 -21.83
C ALA A 393 -38.91 0.70 -21.38
N ALA A 394 -40.20 1.08 -21.45
CA ALA A 394 -40.69 2.36 -20.94
C ALA A 394 -40.43 2.53 -19.43
N ALA A 395 -40.64 1.48 -18.64
CA ALA A 395 -40.33 1.51 -17.21
C ALA A 395 -38.79 1.65 -16.96
N CYS A 396 -37.96 0.99 -17.75
CA CYS A 396 -36.51 1.18 -17.67
C CYS A 396 -36.06 2.60 -18.07
N VAL A 397 -36.70 3.18 -19.09
CA VAL A 397 -36.43 4.57 -19.50
C VAL A 397 -36.91 5.55 -18.43
N GLY A 398 -38.08 5.33 -17.83
CA GLY A 398 -38.56 6.13 -16.71
C GLY A 398 -37.64 6.06 -15.49
N ALA A 399 -37.12 4.85 -15.17
CA ALA A 399 -36.12 4.68 -14.12
C ALA A 399 -34.81 5.38 -14.45
N LEU A 400 -34.39 5.37 -15.73
CA LEU A 400 -33.17 6.07 -16.19
C LEU A 400 -33.34 7.60 -16.10
N ALA A 401 -34.51 8.11 -16.45
CA ALA A 401 -34.85 9.53 -16.27
C ALA A 401 -34.80 9.93 -14.79
N LEU A 402 -35.45 9.14 -13.91
CA LEU A 402 -35.39 9.36 -12.46
C LEU A 402 -33.93 9.31 -11.95
N TYR A 403 -33.17 8.31 -12.37
CA TYR A 403 -31.74 8.22 -12.02
C TYR A 403 -30.99 9.49 -12.44
N SER A 404 -31.21 9.98 -13.66
CA SER A 404 -30.55 11.17 -14.17
C SER A 404 -30.97 12.44 -13.38
N LEU A 405 -32.25 12.56 -13.06
CA LEU A 405 -32.80 13.67 -12.25
C LEU A 405 -32.19 13.70 -10.84
N LEU A 406 -31.89 12.53 -10.26
CA LEU A 406 -31.25 12.44 -8.94
C LEU A 406 -29.72 12.58 -9.01
N ALA A 407 -29.09 11.91 -9.96
CA ALA A 407 -27.63 11.82 -10.03
C ALA A 407 -26.95 13.13 -10.49
N ILE A 408 -27.52 13.81 -11.50
CA ILE A 408 -26.90 15.00 -12.11
C ILE A 408 -26.89 16.21 -11.16
N PRO A 409 -28.02 16.61 -10.53
CA PRO A 409 -28.02 17.76 -9.64
C PRO A 409 -27.26 17.57 -8.34
N LEU A 410 -27.14 16.33 -7.85
CA LEU A 410 -26.39 16.00 -6.63
C LEU A 410 -24.89 15.92 -6.85
N MET A 411 -24.47 15.81 -8.08
CA MET A 411 -23.08 15.64 -8.48
C MET A 411 -22.22 16.84 -8.08
N THR A 412 -21.14 16.58 -7.36
CA THR A 412 -20.18 17.60 -6.91
C THR A 412 -18.79 17.43 -7.51
N THR A 413 -18.58 16.38 -8.30
CA THR A 413 -17.34 16.11 -9.03
C THR A 413 -17.56 16.22 -10.52
N ASP A 414 -16.53 16.58 -11.28
CA ASP A 414 -16.59 16.60 -12.74
C ASP A 414 -16.77 15.17 -13.29
N THR A 415 -18.03 14.83 -13.55
CA THR A 415 -18.44 13.57 -14.16
C THR A 415 -19.11 13.83 -15.51
N ARG A 416 -18.43 14.63 -16.37
CA ARG A 416 -18.95 14.99 -17.70
C ARG A 416 -19.39 13.79 -18.53
N ASN A 417 -18.84 12.63 -18.28
CA ASN A 417 -19.21 11.39 -19.00
C ASN A 417 -20.48 10.71 -18.48
N ILE A 418 -21.18 11.27 -17.45
CA ILE A 418 -22.45 10.71 -17.00
C ILE A 418 -23.49 10.73 -18.12
N GLY A 419 -23.54 11.83 -18.89
CA GLY A 419 -24.45 11.94 -20.03
C GLY A 419 -24.21 10.87 -21.08
N VAL A 420 -22.96 10.52 -21.34
CA VAL A 420 -22.58 9.42 -22.26
C VAL A 420 -23.08 8.08 -21.73
N SER A 421 -22.86 7.79 -20.44
CA SER A 421 -23.32 6.52 -19.84
C SER A 421 -24.84 6.40 -19.82
N VAL A 422 -25.57 7.50 -19.55
CA VAL A 422 -27.02 7.56 -19.64
C VAL A 422 -27.49 7.34 -21.07
N LEU A 423 -26.88 8.01 -22.05
CA LEU A 423 -27.20 7.80 -23.46
C LEU A 423 -26.97 6.35 -23.90
N LEU A 424 -25.84 5.76 -23.51
CA LEU A 424 -25.55 4.36 -23.86
C LEU A 424 -26.55 3.38 -23.22
N ALA A 425 -26.94 3.62 -21.97
CA ALA A 425 -27.95 2.81 -21.30
C ALA A 425 -29.32 2.96 -22.01
N PHE A 426 -29.72 4.19 -22.36
CA PHE A 426 -30.92 4.45 -23.14
C PHE A 426 -30.90 3.73 -24.52
N LEU A 427 -29.82 3.86 -25.26
CA LEU A 427 -29.67 3.20 -26.57
C LEU A 427 -29.72 1.67 -26.44
N ILE A 428 -29.13 1.07 -25.42
CA ILE A 428 -29.22 -0.37 -25.13
C ILE A 428 -30.68 -0.78 -24.90
N ILE A 429 -31.43 -0.03 -24.08
CA ILE A 429 -32.85 -0.30 -23.81
C ILE A 429 -33.66 -0.24 -25.11
N VAL A 430 -33.51 0.85 -25.87
CA VAL A 430 -34.24 1.06 -27.15
C VAL A 430 -33.91 -0.02 -28.16
N LEU A 431 -32.62 -0.36 -28.37
CA LEU A 431 -32.23 -1.42 -29.29
C LEU A 431 -32.79 -2.80 -28.92
N CYS A 432 -32.81 -3.10 -27.61
CA CYS A 432 -33.40 -4.34 -27.12
C CYS A 432 -34.92 -4.37 -27.33
N ALA A 433 -35.62 -3.25 -27.15
CA ALA A 433 -37.05 -3.15 -27.40
C ALA A 433 -37.40 -3.22 -28.88
N LEU A 434 -36.54 -2.67 -29.74
CA LEU A 434 -36.71 -2.75 -31.21
C LEU A 434 -36.20 -4.05 -31.82
N ALA A 435 -35.42 -4.87 -31.08
CA ALA A 435 -34.81 -6.10 -31.59
C ALA A 435 -35.81 -7.06 -32.32
N PRO A 436 -37.08 -7.20 -31.89
CA PRO A 436 -38.05 -8.02 -32.61
C PRO A 436 -38.36 -7.50 -34.02
N LYS A 437 -38.22 -6.20 -34.29
CA LYS A 437 -38.50 -5.57 -35.59
C LYS A 437 -37.34 -5.72 -36.62
N PHE A 438 -36.15 -6.10 -36.15
CA PHE A 438 -35.03 -6.29 -37.05
C PHE A 438 -35.19 -7.59 -37.87
N LYS A 439 -35.12 -7.48 -39.21
CA LYS A 439 -35.12 -8.63 -40.14
C LYS A 439 -34.03 -9.63 -39.78
N LYS A 440 -32.82 -9.11 -39.37
CA LYS A 440 -31.67 -9.92 -38.94
C LYS A 440 -31.50 -9.78 -37.41
N LYS A 441 -32.05 -10.70 -36.63
CA LYS A 441 -32.00 -10.67 -35.13
C LYS A 441 -30.56 -10.59 -34.56
N HIS A 442 -29.54 -11.05 -35.32
CA HIS A 442 -28.15 -10.94 -34.92
C HIS A 442 -27.61 -9.49 -34.93
N LEU A 443 -28.18 -8.63 -35.81
CA LEU A 443 -27.74 -7.23 -35.90
C LEU A 443 -28.03 -6.45 -34.62
N ALA A 444 -29.23 -6.59 -34.05
CA ALA A 444 -29.56 -5.94 -32.77
C ALA A 444 -28.60 -6.37 -31.65
N THR A 445 -28.28 -7.67 -31.57
CA THR A 445 -27.31 -8.19 -30.61
C THR A 445 -25.90 -7.60 -30.85
N ALA A 446 -25.46 -7.52 -32.09
CA ALA A 446 -24.18 -6.95 -32.46
C ALA A 446 -24.08 -5.45 -32.05
N LEU A 447 -25.14 -4.68 -32.32
CA LEU A 447 -25.21 -3.26 -31.92
C LEU A 447 -25.16 -3.08 -30.41
N VAL A 448 -25.87 -3.93 -29.65
CA VAL A 448 -25.77 -3.92 -28.16
C VAL A 448 -24.34 -4.21 -27.72
N LEU A 449 -23.65 -5.17 -28.34
CA LEU A 449 -22.25 -5.49 -28.00
C LEU A 449 -21.31 -4.33 -28.34
N VAL A 450 -21.56 -3.61 -29.43
CA VAL A 450 -20.82 -2.37 -29.77
C VAL A 450 -21.02 -1.31 -28.67
N LEU A 451 -22.27 -1.09 -28.22
CA LEU A 451 -22.54 -0.13 -27.15
C LEU A 451 -21.90 -0.55 -25.83
N VAL A 452 -21.87 -1.86 -25.51
CA VAL A 452 -21.16 -2.39 -24.34
C VAL A 452 -19.66 -2.10 -24.45
N LEU A 453 -19.05 -2.34 -25.59
CA LEU A 453 -17.64 -2.02 -25.83
C LEU A 453 -17.40 -0.50 -25.75
N THR A 454 -18.26 0.31 -26.34
CA THR A 454 -18.18 1.79 -26.27
C THR A 454 -18.26 2.27 -24.83
N SER A 455 -19.09 1.65 -23.99
CA SER A 455 -19.18 2.00 -22.56
C SER A 455 -17.86 1.73 -21.82
N PHE A 456 -17.19 0.60 -22.06
CA PHE A 456 -15.88 0.33 -21.46
C PHE A 456 -14.81 1.28 -21.98
N THR A 457 -14.71 1.43 -23.29
CA THR A 457 -13.67 2.26 -23.92
C THR A 457 -13.87 3.75 -23.63
N GLY A 458 -15.12 4.21 -23.61
CA GLY A 458 -15.46 5.60 -23.29
C GLY A 458 -15.12 5.95 -21.82
N ASN A 459 -15.49 5.09 -20.89
CA ASN A 459 -15.13 5.26 -19.48
C ASN A 459 -13.61 5.24 -19.28
N ALA A 460 -12.90 4.31 -19.90
CA ALA A 460 -11.45 4.21 -19.80
C ALA A 460 -10.75 5.40 -20.48
N ALA A 461 -11.21 5.82 -21.67
CA ALA A 461 -10.66 6.97 -22.39
C ALA A 461 -10.81 8.26 -21.58
N TYR A 462 -11.97 8.49 -20.96
CA TYR A 462 -12.16 9.63 -20.06
C TYR A 462 -11.18 9.60 -18.90
N PHE A 463 -10.96 8.42 -18.31
CA PHE A 463 -10.08 8.28 -17.15
C PHE A 463 -8.59 8.40 -17.51
N TYR A 464 -8.17 7.83 -18.64
CA TYR A 464 -6.77 7.75 -19.02
C TYR A 464 -6.26 8.90 -19.89
N SER A 465 -7.13 9.57 -20.65
CA SER A 465 -6.70 10.62 -21.56
C SER A 465 -6.61 11.99 -20.87
N ASN A 466 -5.94 12.92 -21.54
CA ASN A 466 -5.83 14.34 -21.13
C ASN A 466 -7.15 15.14 -21.27
N HIS A 467 -8.15 14.57 -21.92
CA HIS A 467 -9.51 15.15 -21.95
C HIS A 467 -10.31 14.88 -20.67
N GLY A 468 -9.80 14.05 -19.77
CA GLY A 468 -10.38 13.72 -18.46
C GLY A 468 -9.34 13.79 -17.36
N SER A 469 -9.11 12.70 -16.65
CA SER A 469 -8.23 12.65 -15.47
C SER A 469 -6.73 12.56 -15.81
N ASP A 470 -6.37 12.34 -17.06
CA ASP A 470 -4.99 12.08 -17.56
C ASP A 470 -4.21 11.04 -16.71
N TYR A 471 -4.91 10.05 -16.21
CA TYR A 471 -4.31 9.10 -15.29
C TYR A 471 -3.19 8.26 -15.92
N ALA A 472 -3.23 8.06 -17.24
CA ALA A 472 -2.16 7.37 -17.96
C ALA A 472 -0.81 8.10 -17.87
N SER A 473 -0.79 9.42 -17.67
CA SER A 473 0.46 10.20 -17.52
C SER A 473 1.25 9.81 -16.26
N LYS A 474 0.58 9.27 -15.25
CA LYS A 474 1.21 8.79 -14.01
C LYS A 474 2.02 7.52 -14.18
N PHE A 475 1.89 6.83 -15.31
CA PHE A 475 2.61 5.59 -15.61
C PHE A 475 3.91 5.86 -16.37
N VAL A 476 4.93 5.11 -16.05
CA VAL A 476 6.27 5.24 -16.64
C VAL A 476 6.28 4.60 -18.03
N THR A 477 6.95 5.23 -19.01
CA THR A 477 7.14 4.60 -20.32
C THR A 477 8.15 3.45 -20.23
N TYR A 478 8.10 2.51 -21.19
CA TYR A 478 9.04 1.39 -21.23
C TYR A 478 10.51 1.85 -21.24
N ASP A 479 10.83 2.90 -22.01
CA ASP A 479 12.17 3.48 -22.05
C ASP A 479 12.60 4.11 -20.73
N GLN A 480 11.68 4.83 -20.07
CA GLN A 480 11.96 5.43 -18.75
C GLN A 480 12.23 4.36 -17.70
N VAL A 481 11.55 3.21 -17.73
CA VAL A 481 11.84 2.11 -16.81
C VAL A 481 13.28 1.63 -16.99
N SER A 482 13.71 1.41 -18.24
CA SER A 482 15.10 0.99 -18.52
C SER A 482 16.12 2.01 -18.05
N LYS A 483 15.89 3.31 -18.28
CA LYS A 483 16.77 4.40 -17.81
C LYS A 483 16.82 4.47 -16.28
N LYS A 484 15.66 4.38 -15.62
CA LYS A 484 15.58 4.39 -14.15
C LYS A 484 16.31 3.20 -13.52
N LEU A 485 16.20 1.99 -14.08
CA LEU A 485 16.94 0.81 -13.60
C LEU A 485 18.46 0.96 -13.72
N LYS A 486 18.94 1.76 -14.68
CA LYS A 486 20.39 2.00 -14.89
C LYS A 486 20.95 3.10 -13.99
N ASN A 487 20.15 4.11 -13.65
CA ASN A 487 20.57 5.32 -12.92
C ASN A 487 19.83 5.48 -11.59
N THR A 488 20.04 4.56 -10.66
CA THR A 488 19.55 4.69 -9.28
C THR A 488 20.60 5.35 -8.39
N ASP A 489 20.18 6.01 -7.31
CA ASP A 489 21.09 6.56 -6.30
C ASP A 489 21.94 5.44 -5.69
N ALA A 490 21.36 4.28 -5.43
CA ALA A 490 22.06 3.06 -5.01
C ALA A 490 23.23 2.67 -5.93
N LYS A 491 23.08 2.79 -7.26
CA LYS A 491 24.14 2.51 -8.21
C LYS A 491 25.25 3.56 -8.25
N LYS A 492 24.90 4.84 -8.01
CA LYS A 492 25.91 5.89 -7.87
C LYS A 492 26.79 5.66 -6.64
N VAL A 493 26.15 5.33 -5.49
CA VAL A 493 26.88 4.96 -4.27
C VAL A 493 27.77 3.75 -4.52
N LYS A 494 27.26 2.68 -5.12
CA LYS A 494 28.05 1.49 -5.45
C LYS A 494 29.24 1.78 -6.34
N LYS A 495 29.12 2.78 -7.24
CA LYS A 495 30.24 3.22 -8.08
C LYS A 495 31.25 4.08 -7.31
N ALA A 496 30.77 4.89 -6.36
CA ALA A 496 31.65 5.68 -5.49
C ALA A 496 32.39 4.78 -4.50
N ALA A 497 31.73 3.78 -3.95
CA ALA A 497 32.25 2.81 -2.99
C ALA A 497 32.92 1.58 -3.64
N LYS A 498 33.42 1.68 -4.89
CA LYS A 498 33.93 0.52 -5.62
C LYS A 498 35.08 -0.22 -4.91
N ASN A 499 35.89 0.51 -4.16
CA ASN A 499 37.07 -0.02 -3.44
C ASN A 499 36.81 -0.10 -1.91
N ASP A 500 35.56 -0.08 -1.49
CA ASP A 500 35.16 -0.16 -0.08
C ASP A 500 34.47 -1.50 0.16
N ASP A 501 35.18 -2.42 0.77
CA ASP A 501 34.70 -3.75 1.12
C ASP A 501 34.06 -3.80 2.51
N SER A 502 34.03 -2.66 3.25
CA SER A 502 33.39 -2.59 4.55
C SER A 502 31.86 -2.62 4.43
N PHE A 503 31.17 -3.04 5.48
CA PHE A 503 29.74 -2.82 5.58
C PHE A 503 29.44 -1.33 5.76
N TYR A 504 28.59 -0.76 4.93
CA TYR A 504 28.19 0.63 5.02
C TYR A 504 26.71 0.81 4.67
N ARG A 505 26.11 1.86 5.19
CA ARG A 505 24.84 2.39 4.71
C ARG A 505 25.03 3.71 4.00
N TYR A 506 24.05 4.05 3.17
CA TYR A 506 23.97 5.39 2.60
C TYR A 506 22.63 6.05 2.92
N SER A 507 22.66 7.37 2.96
CA SER A 507 21.49 8.24 3.09
C SER A 507 21.48 9.30 1.98
N GLY A 508 20.57 10.23 2.00
CA GLY A 508 20.59 11.35 1.05
C GLY A 508 19.29 12.12 0.95
N SER A 509 19.40 13.31 0.35
CA SER A 509 18.25 14.15 0.07
C SER A 509 17.35 13.52 -1.02
N ASN A 510 16.08 13.32 -0.70
CA ASN A 510 15.10 12.82 -1.68
C ASN A 510 15.47 11.49 -2.36
N LEU A 511 15.97 10.52 -1.62
CA LEU A 511 16.22 9.16 -2.11
C LEU A 511 14.96 8.54 -2.73
N VAL A 512 15.16 7.72 -3.75
CA VAL A 512 14.09 6.88 -4.29
C VAL A 512 14.02 5.61 -3.46
N TYR A 513 12.89 5.36 -2.81
CA TYR A 513 12.69 4.20 -1.95
C TYR A 513 12.99 2.87 -2.63
N ASN A 514 13.52 1.93 -1.87
CA ASN A 514 13.67 0.50 -2.18
C ASN A 514 14.56 0.17 -3.40
N THR A 515 15.30 1.14 -3.96
CA THR A 515 16.19 0.86 -5.10
C THR A 515 17.45 0.08 -4.70
N ASP A 516 17.77 0.09 -3.41
CA ASP A 516 18.87 -0.65 -2.79
C ASP A 516 18.74 -2.14 -3.01
N LEU A 517 17.50 -2.64 -2.89
CA LEU A 517 17.17 -4.05 -3.07
C LEU A 517 17.63 -4.59 -4.44
N LEU A 518 17.56 -3.76 -5.48
CA LEU A 518 18.01 -4.11 -6.84
C LEU A 518 19.52 -3.98 -7.04
N ALA A 519 20.15 -3.08 -6.30
CA ALA A 519 21.58 -2.78 -6.40
C ALA A 519 22.43 -3.59 -5.43
N LYS A 520 21.80 -4.26 -4.44
CA LYS A 520 22.47 -4.93 -3.31
C LYS A 520 23.36 -3.94 -2.55
N THR A 521 22.78 -2.83 -2.13
CA THR A 521 23.36 -1.80 -1.29
C THR A 521 22.43 -1.58 -0.09
N HIS A 522 22.90 -0.89 0.95
CA HIS A 522 22.15 -0.70 2.18
C HIS A 522 21.86 0.78 2.38
N SER A 523 20.60 1.15 2.67
CA SER A 523 20.22 2.54 2.87
C SER A 523 19.41 2.76 4.14
N THR A 524 19.17 4.02 4.47
CA THR A 524 18.29 4.44 5.56
C THR A 524 16.87 4.68 5.07
N SER A 525 16.45 4.06 3.95
CA SER A 525 15.11 4.26 3.41
C SER A 525 14.34 2.96 3.25
N PHE A 526 13.05 3.01 3.58
CA PHE A 526 12.16 1.84 3.56
C PHE A 526 10.75 2.26 3.14
N TYR A 527 10.12 1.50 2.25
CA TYR A 527 8.73 1.71 1.88
C TYR A 527 8.08 0.37 1.53
N TRP A 528 7.67 -0.37 2.56
CA TRP A 528 6.94 -1.64 2.44
C TRP A 528 5.80 -1.66 3.44
N SER A 529 4.82 -2.55 3.24
CA SER A 529 3.58 -2.55 4.04
C SER A 529 3.75 -3.00 5.49
N LEU A 530 4.76 -3.81 5.80
CA LEU A 530 5.07 -4.24 7.16
C LEU A 530 6.44 -3.67 7.56
N GLN A 531 6.49 -2.96 8.67
CA GLN A 531 7.68 -2.30 9.21
C GLN A 531 8.03 -2.91 10.57
N ASN A 532 9.33 -2.98 10.88
CA ASN A 532 9.78 -3.36 12.22
C ASN A 532 9.29 -2.31 13.24
N PRO A 533 8.55 -2.69 14.29
CA PRO A 533 7.98 -1.75 15.25
C PRO A 533 9.04 -0.96 16.04
N ASN A 534 10.21 -1.56 16.29
CA ASN A 534 11.30 -0.93 17.03
C ASN A 534 11.93 0.21 16.23
N ILE A 535 12.03 0.08 14.89
CA ILE A 535 12.47 1.19 14.02
C ILE A 535 11.45 2.32 14.05
N ALA A 536 10.16 1.99 13.99
CA ALA A 536 9.12 3.01 14.06
C ALA A 536 9.15 3.75 15.41
N GLN A 537 9.31 3.02 16.51
CA GLN A 537 9.45 3.61 17.84
C GLN A 537 10.65 4.55 17.93
N PHE A 538 11.81 4.13 17.43
CA PHE A 538 13.02 4.97 17.40
C PHE A 538 12.81 6.28 16.64
N ILE A 539 12.20 6.20 15.45
CA ILE A 539 11.90 7.38 14.64
C ILE A 539 10.95 8.32 15.36
N ASN A 540 9.99 7.77 16.11
CA ASN A 540 9.01 8.54 16.85
C ASN A 540 9.61 9.26 18.07
N GLU A 541 10.35 8.55 18.89
CA GLU A 541 10.93 9.13 20.12
C GLU A 541 12.04 10.14 19.83
N THR A 542 12.64 10.08 18.64
CA THR A 542 13.59 11.08 18.15
C THR A 542 12.91 12.19 17.32
N GLU A 543 11.59 12.21 17.22
CA GLU A 543 10.76 13.18 16.50
C GLU A 543 11.19 13.43 15.04
N LEU A 544 11.69 12.40 14.34
CA LEU A 544 12.15 12.55 12.96
C LEU A 544 11.00 12.88 12.00
N PRO A 545 11.17 13.83 11.06
CA PRO A 545 10.09 14.31 10.21
C PRO A 545 9.67 13.38 9.06
N ALA A 546 10.51 12.45 8.68
CA ALA A 546 10.26 11.55 7.53
C ALA A 546 9.76 10.18 8.00
N ARG A 547 8.57 10.16 8.60
CA ARG A 547 7.94 8.95 9.15
C ARG A 547 6.51 8.78 8.70
N GLU A 548 6.14 7.55 8.40
CA GLU A 548 4.76 7.05 8.32
C GLU A 548 4.80 5.58 8.79
N ASP A 549 3.67 5.00 9.18
CA ASP A 549 3.60 3.63 9.74
C ASP A 549 4.10 2.51 8.80
N TYR A 550 4.37 2.82 7.56
CA TYR A 550 4.79 1.88 6.51
C TYR A 550 5.99 2.36 5.71
N MET A 551 6.57 3.52 6.05
CA MET A 551 7.77 4.02 5.40
C MET A 551 8.56 4.97 6.29
N TYR A 552 9.88 4.93 6.13
CA TYR A 552 10.80 5.91 6.68
C TYR A 552 11.86 6.27 5.63
N LYS A 553 12.51 7.40 5.87
CA LYS A 553 13.49 7.91 4.94
C LYS A 553 14.45 8.83 5.67
N ASP A 554 15.72 8.65 5.40
CA ASP A 554 16.84 9.37 6.00
C ASP A 554 16.81 9.46 7.54
N LEU A 555 17.78 10.16 8.10
CA LEU A 555 17.92 10.43 9.54
C LEU A 555 17.91 11.93 9.80
N ASN A 556 17.08 12.66 9.02
CA ASN A 556 16.92 14.10 9.14
C ASN A 556 18.23 14.91 8.96
N GLY A 557 19.26 14.30 8.41
CA GLY A 557 20.58 14.93 8.28
C GLY A 557 21.35 15.06 9.59
N SER A 558 20.91 14.46 10.71
CA SER A 558 21.60 14.51 12.00
C SER A 558 22.95 13.79 11.94
N ALA A 559 24.03 14.47 12.28
CA ALA A 559 25.38 13.92 12.31
C ALA A 559 25.47 12.72 13.27
N ALA A 560 24.92 12.86 14.47
CA ALA A 560 24.90 11.81 15.49
C ALA A 560 24.20 10.54 14.98
N LEU A 561 22.97 10.67 14.49
CA LEU A 561 22.19 9.51 14.05
C LEU A 561 22.77 8.85 12.80
N GLN A 562 23.39 9.62 11.89
CA GLN A 562 24.05 9.06 10.73
C GLN A 562 25.30 8.28 11.11
N ALA A 563 26.14 8.80 12.00
CA ALA A 563 27.30 8.10 12.52
C ALA A 563 26.91 6.76 13.16
N LEU A 564 25.96 6.80 14.09
CA LEU A 564 25.46 5.64 14.85
C LEU A 564 24.82 4.56 13.95
N ALA A 565 24.16 4.96 12.85
CA ALA A 565 23.57 4.04 11.91
C ALA A 565 24.54 3.50 10.84
N GLY A 566 25.80 3.87 10.88
CA GLY A 566 26.81 3.43 9.92
C GLY A 566 26.64 4.05 8.54
N VAL A 567 26.12 5.28 8.45
CA VAL A 567 25.94 5.99 7.17
C VAL A 567 27.28 6.56 6.72
N LYS A 568 27.94 5.85 5.79
CA LYS A 568 29.24 6.22 5.25
C LYS A 568 29.13 7.07 3.98
N TYR A 569 28.03 6.95 3.24
CA TYR A 569 27.83 7.70 2.01
C TYR A 569 26.52 8.50 2.04
N TYR A 570 26.53 9.70 1.46
CA TYR A 570 25.37 10.58 1.36
C TYR A 570 25.20 11.06 -0.08
N VAL A 571 23.98 10.95 -0.62
CA VAL A 571 23.65 11.39 -1.98
C VAL A 571 22.93 12.72 -1.93
N GLN A 572 23.57 13.77 -2.46
CA GLN A 572 22.95 15.08 -2.60
C GLN A 572 22.63 15.38 -4.07
N LYS A 573 21.34 15.38 -4.42
CA LYS A 573 20.90 15.40 -5.83
C LYS A 573 21.30 16.64 -6.60
N ASN A 574 21.27 17.82 -5.98
CA ASN A 574 21.74 19.07 -6.60
C ASN A 574 23.26 19.21 -6.57
N GLY A 575 23.95 18.42 -5.71
CA GLY A 575 25.41 18.48 -5.54
C GLY A 575 25.88 19.62 -4.68
N ASN A 576 24.98 20.36 -4.00
CA ASN A 576 25.34 21.48 -3.13
C ASN A 576 25.94 20.93 -1.83
N ALA A 577 27.18 21.30 -1.55
CA ALA A 577 27.92 20.87 -0.35
C ALA A 577 27.36 21.52 0.94
N ASP A 578 26.74 22.70 0.86
CA ASP A 578 26.15 23.40 2.01
C ASP A 578 24.88 22.72 2.54
N GLU A 579 24.31 21.78 1.78
CA GLU A 579 23.14 20.99 2.18
C GLU A 579 23.51 19.59 2.66
N VAL A 580 24.79 19.30 2.82
CA VAL A 580 25.30 17.98 3.23
C VAL A 580 25.47 17.99 4.75
N PRO A 581 25.16 16.87 5.45
CA PRO A 581 25.36 16.77 6.89
C PRO A 581 26.82 16.97 7.32
N TYR A 582 27.02 17.27 8.61
CA TYR A 582 28.35 17.38 9.21
C TYR A 582 29.19 16.09 9.00
N GLY A 583 30.49 16.26 8.78
CA GLY A 583 31.44 15.15 8.65
C GLY A 583 31.50 14.51 7.25
N PHE A 584 30.70 14.97 6.28
CA PHE A 584 30.71 14.46 4.92
C PHE A 584 31.50 15.37 3.97
N THR A 585 32.34 14.77 3.15
CA THR A 585 33.16 15.45 2.12
C THR A 585 32.86 14.89 0.74
N ALA A 586 33.06 15.72 -0.29
CA ALA A 586 32.78 15.34 -1.67
C ALA A 586 33.63 14.12 -2.10
N CYS A 587 33.00 13.10 -2.67
CA CYS A 587 33.66 11.89 -3.18
C CYS A 587 33.52 11.80 -4.71
N LYS A 588 32.34 11.43 -5.23
CA LYS A 588 32.12 11.20 -6.67
C LYS A 588 30.64 11.31 -7.05
N ASP A 589 30.34 11.89 -8.25
CA ASP A 589 28.99 11.86 -8.84
C ASP A 589 27.87 12.33 -7.90
N LYS A 590 28.09 13.42 -7.14
CA LYS A 590 27.16 13.95 -6.12
C LYS A 590 26.98 13.01 -4.91
N VAL A 591 27.94 12.12 -4.70
CA VAL A 591 28.06 11.29 -3.50
C VAL A 591 29.13 11.92 -2.61
N PHE A 592 28.81 12.00 -1.32
CA PHE A 592 29.70 12.48 -0.28
C PHE A 592 30.02 11.33 0.66
N GLN A 593 31.21 11.33 1.24
CA GLN A 593 31.68 10.27 2.14
C GLN A 593 31.93 10.84 3.54
N SER A 594 31.50 10.12 4.57
CA SER A 594 31.71 10.47 5.98
C SER A 594 33.01 9.87 6.50
N SER A 595 33.74 10.66 7.31
CA SER A 595 34.83 10.19 8.19
C SER A 595 34.33 9.61 9.52
N ASN A 596 33.06 9.90 9.88
CA ASN A 596 32.49 9.61 11.19
C ASN A 596 31.54 8.39 11.20
N ALA A 597 31.47 7.63 10.10
CA ALA A 597 30.56 6.47 10.05
C ALA A 597 31.11 5.32 10.93
N LEU A 598 30.32 4.90 11.91
CA LEU A 598 30.62 3.72 12.73
C LEU A 598 30.36 2.42 11.91
N PRO A 599 31.13 1.36 12.15
CA PRO A 599 30.95 0.08 11.46
C PRO A 599 29.64 -0.64 11.89
N LEU A 600 29.41 -1.85 11.37
CA LEU A 600 28.25 -2.68 11.72
C LEU A 600 28.15 -2.95 13.22
N GLY A 601 29.29 -3.13 13.88
CA GLY A 601 29.38 -3.34 15.32
C GLY A 601 30.40 -2.41 15.97
N TYR A 602 30.03 -1.74 17.06
CA TYR A 602 30.87 -0.87 17.87
C TYR A 602 30.48 -0.95 19.35
N THR A 603 31.31 -0.46 20.26
CA THR A 603 31.15 -0.74 21.68
C THR A 603 30.85 0.49 22.52
N TYR A 604 30.09 0.29 23.61
CA TYR A 604 29.83 1.25 24.66
C TYR A 604 30.46 0.79 25.98
N ASP A 605 30.97 1.77 26.73
CA ASP A 605 31.53 1.56 28.08
C ASP A 605 30.45 1.58 29.18
N SER A 606 29.31 2.20 28.89
CA SER A 606 28.24 2.46 29.88
C SER A 606 26.86 2.43 29.22
N ALA A 607 25.85 2.24 30.04
CA ALA A 607 24.47 2.17 29.65
C ALA A 607 23.62 3.28 30.26
N ILE A 608 22.53 3.58 29.58
CA ILE A 608 21.45 4.49 29.97
C ILE A 608 20.20 3.62 30.16
N THR A 609 19.51 3.77 31.29
CA THR A 609 18.25 3.07 31.49
C THR A 609 17.18 3.59 30.53
N ARG A 610 16.26 2.76 30.09
CA ARG A 610 15.13 3.17 29.26
C ARG A 610 14.33 4.29 29.93
N ALA A 611 14.11 4.19 31.25
CA ALA A 611 13.37 5.18 32.03
C ALA A 611 14.03 6.57 32.05
N ASP A 612 15.36 6.64 32.06
CA ASP A 612 16.07 7.92 32.00
C ASP A 612 16.10 8.50 30.59
N TYR A 613 16.26 7.63 29.58
CA TYR A 613 16.21 8.04 28.18
C TYR A 613 14.85 8.62 27.77
N GLU A 614 13.75 8.07 28.26
CA GLU A 614 12.40 8.55 27.94
C GLU A 614 12.13 9.98 28.44
N LYS A 615 12.78 10.41 29.49
CA LYS A 615 12.64 11.78 30.05
C LYS A 615 13.31 12.86 29.19
N LEU A 616 14.23 12.47 28.31
CA LEU A 616 15.01 13.38 27.49
C LEU A 616 14.19 13.98 26.35
N SER A 617 14.51 15.19 25.95
CA SER A 617 14.03 15.82 24.73
C SER A 617 14.52 15.04 23.48
N SER A 618 13.92 15.29 22.33
CA SER A 618 14.32 14.61 21.08
C SER A 618 15.77 14.85 20.68
N LEU A 619 16.32 16.02 20.98
CA LEU A 619 17.70 16.35 20.66
C LEU A 619 18.67 15.80 21.71
N GLU A 620 18.33 15.90 23.00
CA GLU A 620 19.08 15.26 24.08
C GLU A 620 19.15 13.73 23.88
N LYS A 621 18.09 13.09 23.39
CA LYS A 621 18.09 11.66 23.03
C LYS A 621 19.15 11.34 21.99
N GLN A 622 19.30 12.17 20.96
CA GLN A 622 20.32 11.95 19.93
C GLN A 622 21.75 12.09 20.50
N GLN A 623 21.98 13.04 21.40
CA GLN A 623 23.26 13.21 22.09
C GLN A 623 23.53 12.07 23.07
N ALA A 624 22.52 11.63 23.83
CA ALA A 624 22.65 10.54 24.79
C ALA A 624 23.11 9.23 24.11
N LEU A 625 22.63 8.95 22.90
CA LEU A 625 23.03 7.78 22.12
C LEU A 625 24.51 7.77 21.70
N LEU A 626 25.19 8.91 21.69
CA LEU A 626 26.65 8.99 21.51
C LEU A 626 27.42 8.74 22.80
N GLN A 627 26.78 8.86 23.97
CA GLN A 627 27.43 8.79 25.28
C GLN A 627 27.26 7.42 25.95
N GLY A 628 26.12 6.75 25.74
CA GLY A 628 25.83 5.45 26.34
C GLY A 628 24.80 4.68 25.55
N VAL A 629 24.81 3.36 25.67
CA VAL A 629 23.80 2.51 25.06
C VAL A 629 22.50 2.51 25.87
N VAL A 630 21.38 2.68 25.23
CA VAL A 630 20.07 2.60 25.90
C VAL A 630 19.60 1.15 25.97
N LEU A 631 19.32 0.65 27.17
CA LEU A 631 18.87 -0.70 27.43
C LEU A 631 17.64 -0.69 28.37
N ASP A 632 16.75 -1.67 28.19
CA ASP A 632 15.60 -1.87 29.10
C ASP A 632 16.07 -2.35 30.49
N SER A 633 17.06 -3.23 30.51
CA SER A 633 17.73 -3.69 31.72
C SER A 633 19.24 -3.62 31.54
N VAL A 634 19.93 -2.92 32.47
CA VAL A 634 21.39 -2.78 32.42
C VAL A 634 22.03 -4.04 32.98
N PRO A 635 22.92 -4.73 32.23
CA PRO A 635 23.61 -5.92 32.70
C PRO A 635 24.47 -5.62 33.93
N THR A 636 24.57 -6.58 34.84
CA THR A 636 25.40 -6.47 36.03
C THR A 636 26.86 -6.17 35.68
N GLY A 637 27.47 -5.22 36.34
CA GLY A 637 28.86 -4.78 36.05
C GLY A 637 28.97 -3.71 34.96
N THR A 638 27.92 -3.33 34.29
CA THR A 638 27.92 -2.21 33.33
C THR A 638 27.77 -0.87 34.08
N ALA A 639 28.65 0.08 33.80
CA ALA A 639 28.57 1.42 34.39
C ALA A 639 27.36 2.18 33.85
N GLN A 640 26.73 2.98 34.68
CA GLN A 640 25.68 3.90 34.24
C GLN A 640 26.31 5.17 33.63
N THR A 641 25.73 5.65 32.53
CA THR A 641 26.22 6.84 31.83
C THR A 641 25.88 8.13 32.60
N THR A 642 26.85 8.96 32.83
CA THR A 642 26.63 10.38 33.25
C THR A 642 26.42 11.20 31.99
N LEU A 643 25.20 11.66 31.77
CA LEU A 643 24.81 12.39 30.56
C LEU A 643 25.21 13.87 30.65
N SER A 644 25.69 14.43 29.57
CA SER A 644 25.91 15.87 29.40
C SER A 644 25.37 16.32 28.05
N PHE A 645 24.75 17.48 28.01
CA PHE A 645 24.10 18.03 26.84
C PHE A 645 24.67 19.38 26.47
N THR A 646 24.82 19.63 25.17
CA THR A 646 25.37 20.89 24.64
C THR A 646 24.38 21.65 23.77
N ASP A 647 23.20 21.10 23.58
CA ASP A 647 22.12 21.76 22.83
C ASP A 647 21.59 22.96 23.60
N LYS A 648 21.13 23.95 22.84
CA LYS A 648 20.60 25.21 23.38
C LYS A 648 19.31 25.57 22.68
N SER A 649 18.34 26.06 23.47
CA SER A 649 17.20 26.76 22.91
C SER A 649 17.58 28.20 22.63
N LEU A 650 17.41 28.65 21.39
CA LEU A 650 17.75 30.01 20.98
C LEU A 650 16.51 30.91 21.05
N PRO A 651 16.59 32.06 21.68
CA PRO A 651 15.55 33.08 21.59
C PRO A 651 15.50 33.62 20.18
N TYR A 652 14.29 33.85 19.67
CA TYR A 652 14.09 34.34 18.32
C TYR A 652 13.00 35.41 18.25
N THR A 653 13.07 36.23 17.20
CA THR A 653 12.00 37.13 16.79
C THR A 653 11.40 36.65 15.47
N ILE A 654 10.14 37.01 15.20
CA ILE A 654 9.44 36.59 14.00
C ILE A 654 9.18 37.79 13.08
N THR A 655 9.59 37.66 11.85
CA THR A 655 9.08 38.49 10.74
C THR A 655 8.19 37.68 9.81
N ALA A 656 7.17 38.27 9.29
CA ALA A 656 6.19 37.58 8.46
C ALA A 656 5.93 38.34 7.16
N ASP A 657 5.62 37.60 6.10
CA ASP A 657 5.13 38.17 4.84
C ASP A 657 3.81 38.93 5.08
N LYS A 658 3.49 39.84 4.16
CA LYS A 658 2.21 40.59 4.15
C LYS A 658 0.97 39.67 4.20
N ASN A 659 1.11 38.42 3.80
CA ASN A 659 0.03 37.41 3.78
C ASN A 659 0.04 36.50 5.02
N VAL A 660 0.65 36.96 6.11
CA VAL A 660 0.71 36.23 7.38
C VAL A 660 0.52 37.21 8.52
N ALA A 661 -0.30 36.83 9.50
CA ALA A 661 -0.35 37.49 10.81
C ALA A 661 0.10 36.51 11.89
N VAL A 662 0.89 36.99 12.83
CA VAL A 662 1.44 36.20 13.93
C VAL A 662 0.85 36.72 15.25
N ASP A 663 0.25 35.81 16.02
CA ASP A 663 -0.29 36.04 17.36
C ASP A 663 0.33 34.99 18.31
N GLY A 664 1.47 35.33 18.88
CA GLY A 664 2.26 34.39 19.67
C GLY A 664 2.63 33.13 18.87
N LYS A 665 2.15 31.96 19.31
CA LYS A 665 2.34 30.67 18.60
C LYS A 665 1.23 30.38 17.62
N LYS A 666 0.26 31.26 17.38
CA LYS A 666 -0.76 31.15 16.33
C LYS A 666 -0.32 31.93 15.11
N ILE A 667 -0.21 31.22 14.00
CA ILE A 667 0.19 31.80 12.72
C ILE A 667 -0.97 31.70 11.75
N HIS A 668 -1.46 32.87 11.33
CA HIS A 668 -2.55 33.04 10.39
C HIS A 668 -1.99 33.19 8.97
N VAL A 669 -2.04 32.13 8.19
CA VAL A 669 -1.54 32.09 6.82
C VAL A 669 -2.69 32.32 5.84
N TYR A 670 -2.68 33.43 5.17
CA TYR A 670 -3.78 33.82 4.26
C TYR A 670 -3.60 33.33 2.84
N ASP A 671 -2.38 33.07 2.41
CA ASP A 671 -2.09 32.52 1.09
C ASP A 671 -1.06 31.39 1.12
N LYS A 672 -1.26 30.43 0.21
CA LYS A 672 -0.27 29.38 -0.02
C LYS A 672 1.06 29.96 -0.49
N GLY A 673 2.16 29.52 0.09
CA GLY A 673 3.50 29.99 -0.21
C GLY A 673 3.94 31.18 0.60
N ALA A 674 3.09 31.70 1.52
CA ALA A 674 3.46 32.72 2.47
C ALA A 674 4.53 32.23 3.46
N LYS A 675 5.33 33.13 3.98
CA LYS A 675 6.52 32.83 4.74
C LYS A 675 6.52 33.50 6.10
N VAL A 676 7.15 32.83 7.04
CA VAL A 676 7.54 33.34 8.34
C VAL A 676 9.04 33.11 8.50
N THR A 677 9.76 34.10 8.95
CA THR A 677 11.20 34.00 9.24
C THR A 677 11.43 34.20 10.73
N LEU A 678 12.08 33.23 11.34
CA LEU A 678 12.54 33.30 12.73
C LEU A 678 13.99 33.76 12.73
N HIS A 679 14.27 34.92 13.31
CA HIS A 679 15.60 35.49 13.43
C HIS A 679 16.19 35.20 14.79
N PHE A 680 17.42 34.72 14.84
CA PHE A 680 18.11 34.33 16.03
C PHE A 680 19.65 34.53 15.90
N ASN A 681 20.38 34.40 16.97
CA ASN A 681 21.85 34.43 16.96
C ASN A 681 22.35 33.00 17.16
N GLY A 682 22.67 32.29 16.09
CA GLY A 682 23.27 30.98 16.14
C GLY A 682 24.79 31.01 16.38
N ALA A 683 25.37 29.88 16.70
CA ALA A 683 26.81 29.66 16.79
C ALA A 683 27.38 29.05 15.52
N PRO A 684 28.62 29.32 15.16
CA PRO A 684 29.30 28.63 14.06
C PRO A 684 29.54 27.15 14.41
N ASN A 685 29.80 26.35 13.40
CA ASN A 685 30.06 24.91 13.51
C ASN A 685 28.95 24.14 14.26
N SER A 686 27.69 24.41 13.90
CA SER A 686 26.51 23.88 14.58
C SER A 686 25.47 23.37 13.62
N GLU A 687 24.71 22.33 14.04
CA GLU A 687 23.42 21.97 13.46
C GLU A 687 22.33 22.80 14.14
N THR A 688 21.37 23.27 13.35
CA THR A 688 20.23 24.02 13.87
C THR A 688 18.94 23.28 13.58
N TYR A 689 18.07 23.22 14.54
CA TYR A 689 16.81 22.49 14.46
C TYR A 689 15.62 23.40 14.71
N LEU A 690 14.53 23.14 13.99
CA LEU A 690 13.23 23.75 14.26
C LEU A 690 12.30 22.69 14.83
N ARG A 691 11.93 22.80 16.09
CA ARG A 691 10.97 21.91 16.72
C ARG A 691 9.59 22.50 16.64
N MET A 692 8.69 21.76 15.99
CA MET A 692 7.32 22.20 15.69
C MET A 692 6.31 21.19 16.22
N GLY A 693 5.47 21.60 17.14
CA GLY A 693 4.32 20.83 17.61
C GLY A 693 3.03 21.54 17.22
N LEU A 694 2.14 20.88 16.49
CA LEU A 694 0.86 21.45 16.07
C LEU A 694 -0.25 20.98 17.02
N ARG A 695 -0.88 21.93 17.74
CA ARG A 695 -2.06 21.66 18.57
C ARG A 695 -3.31 21.57 17.73
N ASN A 696 -3.48 22.50 16.80
CA ASN A 696 -4.65 22.56 15.94
C ASN A 696 -4.36 23.27 14.62
N TYR A 697 -5.10 22.89 13.60
CA TYR A 697 -5.12 23.59 12.32
C TYR A 697 -6.58 23.85 11.90
N THR A 698 -6.85 25.08 11.46
CA THR A 698 -8.16 25.47 10.96
C THR A 698 -7.99 26.14 9.60
N ASP A 699 -8.60 25.57 8.55
CA ASP A 699 -8.60 26.22 7.24
C ASP A 699 -9.50 27.47 7.25
N TYR A 700 -9.09 28.49 6.48
CA TYR A 700 -9.92 29.66 6.19
C TYR A 700 -10.87 29.34 5.02
N PRO A 701 -12.19 29.25 5.24
CA PRO A 701 -13.15 29.20 4.14
C PRO A 701 -13.07 30.51 3.32
N ALA A 702 -12.88 30.44 2.03
CA ALA A 702 -12.72 31.63 1.17
C ALA A 702 -13.90 32.62 1.27
N TYR A 703 -15.10 32.13 1.54
CA TYR A 703 -16.28 32.98 1.71
C TYR A 703 -16.38 33.63 3.10
N THR A 704 -15.89 32.94 4.17
CA THR A 704 -15.81 33.51 5.53
C THR A 704 -14.81 34.64 5.57
N TYR A 705 -13.72 34.47 4.85
CA TYR A 705 -12.70 35.47 4.65
C TYR A 705 -13.28 36.75 4.03
N TYR A 706 -14.10 36.62 3.00
CA TYR A 706 -14.81 37.76 2.39
C TYR A 706 -15.75 38.48 3.37
N LYS A 707 -16.56 37.73 4.13
CA LYS A 707 -17.58 38.29 5.01
C LYS A 707 -17.05 39.00 6.25
N THR A 708 -15.89 38.57 6.77
CA THR A 708 -15.38 39.03 8.04
C THR A 708 -14.35 40.16 7.95
N GLN A 709 -13.81 40.46 6.75
CA GLN A 709 -12.67 41.37 6.59
C GLN A 709 -12.77 42.22 5.32
N GLU A 710 -13.82 43.01 5.24
CA GLU A 710 -14.06 43.89 4.08
C GLU A 710 -12.93 44.88 3.81
N ASN A 711 -12.11 45.20 4.82
CA ASN A 711 -10.99 46.12 4.79
C ASN A 711 -9.61 45.46 4.96
N ASP A 712 -9.53 44.12 4.96
CA ASP A 712 -8.27 43.42 5.10
C ASP A 712 -7.52 43.43 3.75
N PRO A 713 -6.27 44.00 3.67
CA PRO A 713 -5.48 43.99 2.45
C PRO A 713 -5.12 42.58 1.95
N LEU A 714 -5.39 41.57 2.74
CA LEU A 714 -5.11 40.15 2.45
C LEU A 714 -6.26 39.41 1.82
N HIS A 715 -7.34 40.09 1.44
CA HIS A 715 -8.49 39.51 0.76
C HIS A 715 -8.08 38.75 -0.50
N ARG A 716 -8.35 37.47 -0.53
CA ARG A 716 -8.12 36.62 -1.69
C ARG A 716 -9.08 36.90 -2.82
N TYR A 717 -10.28 37.29 -2.50
CA TYR A 717 -11.29 37.79 -3.43
C TYR A 717 -11.80 39.13 -2.92
N SER A 718 -11.59 40.20 -3.71
CA SER A 718 -12.32 41.44 -3.47
C SER A 718 -13.83 41.17 -3.57
N LYS A 719 -14.66 42.03 -2.96
CA LYS A 719 -16.12 41.95 -3.03
C LYS A 719 -16.57 41.79 -4.46
N GLU A 720 -16.04 42.63 -5.34
CA GLU A 720 -16.33 42.63 -6.75
C GLU A 720 -15.96 41.31 -7.45
N LYS A 721 -14.81 40.71 -7.15
CA LYS A 721 -14.39 39.42 -7.71
C LYS A 721 -15.22 38.25 -7.18
N TRP A 722 -15.69 38.33 -5.95
CA TRP A 722 -16.57 37.33 -5.38
C TRP A 722 -17.98 37.40 -5.95
N GLU A 723 -18.54 38.60 -6.11
CA GLU A 723 -19.86 38.81 -6.66
C GLU A 723 -19.94 38.40 -8.14
N LYS A 724 -18.88 38.58 -8.90
CA LYS A 724 -18.76 38.13 -10.31
C LYS A 724 -18.70 36.59 -10.47
N LYS A 725 -18.52 35.81 -9.37
CA LYS A 725 -18.56 34.38 -9.44
C LYS A 725 -20.00 33.87 -9.43
N ASP A 726 -20.32 32.97 -10.35
CA ASP A 726 -21.59 32.24 -10.33
C ASP A 726 -21.72 31.34 -9.10
N ASP A 727 -22.91 30.85 -8.83
CA ASP A 727 -23.19 30.03 -7.65
C ASP A 727 -22.44 28.71 -7.66
N THR A 728 -22.16 28.15 -8.84
CA THR A 728 -21.35 26.94 -9.00
C THR A 728 -19.89 27.18 -8.60
N GLN A 729 -19.31 28.29 -9.05
CA GLN A 729 -17.95 28.69 -8.68
C GLN A 729 -17.84 29.05 -7.21
N LYS A 730 -18.86 29.74 -6.63
CA LYS A 730 -18.93 29.99 -5.18
C LYS A 730 -19.05 28.69 -4.39
N ALA A 731 -19.85 27.75 -4.87
CA ALA A 731 -20.00 26.43 -4.27
C ALA A 731 -18.70 25.62 -4.33
N LEU A 732 -17.98 25.64 -5.46
CA LEU A 732 -16.68 24.98 -5.61
C LEU A 732 -15.61 25.55 -4.68
N VAL A 733 -15.58 26.87 -4.50
CA VAL A 733 -14.67 27.53 -3.56
C VAL A 733 -15.01 27.16 -2.12
N LYS A 734 -16.32 27.18 -1.74
CA LYS A 734 -16.81 26.71 -0.44
C LYS A 734 -16.48 25.24 -0.18
N GLN A 735 -16.61 24.42 -1.22
CA GLN A 735 -16.33 22.99 -1.15
C GLN A 735 -14.82 22.71 -1.04
N SER A 736 -13.97 23.43 -1.77
CA SER A 736 -12.52 23.28 -1.63
C SER A 736 -12.04 23.63 -0.23
N ALA A 737 -12.64 24.66 0.38
CA ALA A 737 -12.39 25.05 1.76
C ALA A 737 -12.84 23.97 2.78
N ARG A 738 -14.00 23.31 2.54
CA ARG A 738 -14.48 22.20 3.38
C ARG A 738 -13.64 20.94 3.19
N LYS A 739 -13.15 20.67 1.99
CA LYS A 739 -12.32 19.49 1.70
C LYS A 739 -11.02 19.52 2.51
N PHE A 740 -10.47 20.70 2.76
CA PHE A 740 -9.26 20.87 3.55
C PHE A 740 -9.42 20.48 5.04
N LYS A 741 -10.64 20.59 5.60
CA LYS A 741 -10.90 20.20 7.00
C LYS A 741 -10.76 18.69 7.28
N GLN A 742 -10.81 17.85 6.27
CA GLN A 742 -10.86 16.39 6.42
C GLN A 742 -9.56 15.67 5.98
N GLU A 743 -8.74 16.28 5.14
CA GLU A 743 -7.47 15.72 4.64
C GLU A 743 -6.33 16.69 4.92
N THR A 744 -5.89 16.79 6.16
CA THR A 744 -4.83 17.74 6.57
C THR A 744 -3.45 17.12 6.46
N LEU A 745 -2.99 16.94 5.24
CA LEU A 745 -1.56 16.80 5.00
C LEU A 745 -0.99 18.21 4.83
N LEU A 746 -0.36 18.72 5.86
CA LEU A 746 0.25 20.05 5.84
C LEU A 746 1.69 19.94 5.35
N GLY A 747 1.98 20.65 4.28
CA GLY A 747 3.32 20.77 3.72
C GLY A 747 4.02 22.03 4.20
N PHE A 748 5.29 21.88 4.55
CA PHE A 748 6.16 23.00 4.91
C PHE A 748 7.44 22.92 4.09
N ARG A 749 7.94 24.08 3.69
CA ARG A 749 9.28 24.20 3.10
C ARG A 749 10.12 25.05 4.02
N PHE A 750 11.35 24.64 4.24
CA PHE A 750 12.28 25.29 5.12
C PHE A 750 13.45 25.86 4.33
N GLY A 751 14.05 26.87 4.87
CA GLY A 751 15.33 27.41 4.42
C GLY A 751 16.02 28.03 5.63
N TYR A 752 17.31 28.18 5.54
CA TYR A 752 18.09 28.96 6.50
C TYR A 752 19.04 29.92 5.79
N SER A 753 19.43 30.96 6.47
CA SER A 753 20.48 31.87 5.99
C SER A 753 21.59 31.99 7.03
N THR A 754 22.78 32.26 6.54
CA THR A 754 23.92 32.82 7.25
C THR A 754 24.25 34.15 6.61
N GLU A 755 25.27 34.87 7.09
CA GLU A 755 25.72 36.09 6.37
C GLU A 755 26.07 35.85 4.90
N ASN A 756 26.53 34.66 4.54
CA ASN A 756 27.08 34.35 3.22
C ASN A 756 26.21 33.41 2.38
N ILE A 757 25.32 32.60 3.00
CA ILE A 757 24.64 31.48 2.34
C ILE A 757 23.14 31.49 2.65
N SER A 758 22.32 31.23 1.63
CA SER A 758 20.89 30.95 1.81
C SER A 758 20.55 29.57 1.20
N VAL A 759 20.05 28.67 2.05
CA VAL A 759 19.72 27.28 1.69
C VAL A 759 18.21 27.07 1.74
N LYS A 760 17.66 26.42 0.70
CA LYS A 760 16.25 26.05 0.64
C LYS A 760 16.10 24.54 0.69
N GLN A 761 15.35 24.07 1.67
CA GLN A 761 15.03 22.65 1.82
C GLN A 761 13.53 22.42 1.64
N SER A 762 13.15 21.25 1.15
CA SER A 762 11.75 20.84 1.07
C SER A 762 11.52 19.65 1.97
N ARG A 763 10.67 19.82 2.96
CA ARG A 763 10.22 18.75 3.85
C ARG A 763 8.69 18.78 3.89
N THR A 764 8.06 17.61 3.95
CA THR A 764 6.63 17.50 4.21
C THR A 764 6.46 16.88 5.57
N LEU A 765 5.77 17.57 6.46
CA LEU A 765 5.41 17.04 7.77
C LEU A 765 3.99 16.51 7.70
N ASN A 766 3.76 15.34 8.30
CA ASN A 766 2.46 14.70 8.30
C ASN A 766 1.71 15.03 9.59
N PHE A 767 0.85 16.05 9.56
CA PHE A 767 -0.08 16.35 10.65
C PHE A 767 -1.47 15.85 10.26
N ALA A 768 -1.69 14.55 10.25
CA ALA A 768 -2.96 13.95 9.90
C ALA A 768 -3.94 13.96 11.08
N SER A 769 -5.25 13.98 10.78
CA SER A 769 -6.29 13.78 11.79
C SER A 769 -6.48 12.29 12.08
N ALA A 770 -7.06 11.94 13.25
CA ALA A 770 -7.32 10.55 13.64
C ALA A 770 -8.24 9.76 12.68
N TYR A 771 -8.90 10.45 11.76
CA TYR A 771 -9.77 9.86 10.73
C TYR A 771 -9.09 9.68 9.37
N GLU A 772 -7.82 10.07 9.30
CA GLU A 772 -7.01 9.99 8.09
C GLU A 772 -6.26 8.67 8.00
N LEU A 773 -6.09 8.17 6.77
CA LEU A 773 -5.29 6.99 6.46
C LEU A 773 -3.82 7.08 6.94
N ARG A 774 -3.30 8.30 7.03
CA ARG A 774 -1.92 8.61 7.37
C ARG A 774 -1.74 9.08 8.80
N PHE A 775 -2.74 8.90 9.65
CA PHE A 775 -2.64 9.25 11.04
C PHE A 775 -1.68 8.29 11.75
N ASP A 776 -0.62 8.87 12.29
CA ASP A 776 0.41 8.18 13.05
C ASP A 776 0.41 8.54 14.56
N GLY A 777 -0.51 9.41 14.97
CA GLY A 777 -0.62 9.86 16.36
C GLY A 777 0.36 10.96 16.76
N TYR A 778 1.30 11.33 15.92
CA TYR A 778 2.35 12.29 16.23
C TYR A 778 1.97 13.72 15.89
N LYS A 779 2.34 14.64 16.78
CA LYS A 779 2.01 16.05 16.64
C LYS A 779 3.23 16.96 16.72
N THR A 780 4.42 16.42 16.99
CA THR A 780 5.66 17.18 17.14
C THR A 780 6.76 16.59 16.27
N TYR A 781 7.49 17.46 15.59
CA TYR A 781 8.61 17.13 14.72
C TYR A 781 9.79 18.04 15.04
N THR A 782 10.98 17.45 15.09
CA THR A 782 12.26 18.15 15.22
C THR A 782 12.96 18.10 13.87
N VAL A 783 12.88 19.20 13.10
CA VAL A 783 13.40 19.29 11.73
C VAL A 783 14.81 19.87 11.78
N ASN A 784 15.82 19.12 11.31
CA ASN A 784 17.16 19.65 11.13
C ASN A 784 17.18 20.63 9.93
N ALA A 785 17.45 21.89 10.19
CA ALA A 785 17.66 22.91 9.15
C ALA A 785 19.06 22.79 8.51
N GLY A 786 19.92 21.89 9.01
CA GLY A 786 21.23 21.58 8.46
C GLY A 786 22.39 22.07 9.33
N TYR A 787 23.58 21.58 8.98
CA TYR A 787 24.85 22.02 9.51
C TYR A 787 25.33 23.30 8.80
N SER A 788 26.03 24.17 9.51
CA SER A 788 26.76 25.29 8.93
C SER A 788 28.08 25.57 9.68
N LYS A 789 29.12 25.91 8.92
CA LYS A 789 30.38 26.41 9.47
C LYS A 789 30.21 27.82 10.04
N ASP A 790 29.35 28.63 9.40
CA ASP A 790 29.05 29.97 9.79
C ASP A 790 27.83 29.99 10.70
N ALA A 791 27.75 30.99 11.58
CA ALA A 791 26.58 31.20 12.41
C ALA A 791 25.34 31.44 11.58
N LYS A 792 24.26 30.71 11.85
CA LYS A 792 22.97 30.94 11.20
C LYS A 792 22.26 32.12 11.87
N THR A 793 21.63 32.92 11.07
CA THR A 793 20.91 34.13 11.47
C THR A 793 19.41 33.98 11.43
N ASP A 794 18.89 33.03 10.63
CA ASP A 794 17.46 32.83 10.52
C ASP A 794 17.07 31.45 9.98
N ILE A 795 15.80 31.08 10.24
CA ILE A 795 15.10 29.99 9.58
C ILE A 795 13.82 30.53 8.97
N THR A 796 13.65 30.34 7.67
CA THR A 796 12.44 30.68 6.96
C THR A 796 11.55 29.46 6.78
N VAL A 797 10.30 29.55 7.25
CA VAL A 797 9.23 28.55 7.07
C VAL A 797 8.26 29.03 6.01
N THR A 798 8.06 28.25 4.96
CA THR A 798 7.08 28.51 3.88
C THR A 798 5.91 27.54 4.02
N PHE A 799 4.70 28.05 4.09
CA PHE A 799 3.48 27.28 4.28
C PHE A 799 2.88 26.86 2.93
N ASP A 800 2.61 25.56 2.76
CA ASP A 800 1.99 25.04 1.55
C ASP A 800 0.45 25.11 1.56
N ALA A 801 -0.15 25.42 2.68
CA ALA A 801 -1.59 25.61 2.84
C ALA A 801 -1.89 26.92 3.61
N ARG A 802 -3.02 27.52 3.26
CA ARG A 802 -3.56 28.64 4.06
C ARG A 802 -4.32 28.09 5.27
N GLY A 803 -4.41 28.87 6.32
CA GLY A 803 -5.17 28.54 7.53
C GLY A 803 -4.57 29.11 8.79
N ILE A 804 -5.16 28.75 9.91
CA ILE A 804 -4.65 29.07 11.24
C ILE A 804 -3.89 27.88 11.77
N TYR A 805 -2.62 28.07 12.01
CA TYR A 805 -1.73 27.09 12.61
C TYR A 805 -1.55 27.45 14.09
N ASP A 806 -2.11 26.66 15.00
CA ASP A 806 -1.95 26.82 16.44
C ASP A 806 -0.86 25.85 16.93
N PHE A 807 0.37 26.37 17.11
CA PHE A 807 1.49 25.58 17.55
C PHE A 807 1.50 25.46 19.09
N SER A 808 1.59 24.25 19.61
CA SER A 808 1.92 23.99 21.01
C SER A 808 3.41 24.26 21.29
N THR A 809 4.25 23.90 20.31
CA THR A 809 5.70 24.06 20.36
C THR A 809 6.18 24.71 19.07
N LEU A 810 7.00 25.74 19.20
CA LEU A 810 7.74 26.36 18.09
C LEU A 810 9.05 26.86 18.73
N GLU A 811 10.14 26.14 18.47
CA GLU A 811 11.43 26.36 19.15
C GLU A 811 12.56 26.21 18.13
N VAL A 812 13.54 27.12 18.25
CA VAL A 812 14.80 27.00 17.52
C VAL A 812 15.81 26.40 18.47
N LEU A 813 16.36 25.24 18.09
CA LEU A 813 17.36 24.53 18.88
C LEU A 813 18.67 24.49 18.11
N GLU A 814 19.79 24.54 18.82
CA GLU A 814 21.12 24.49 18.26
C GLU A 814 21.95 23.40 18.91
N GLN A 815 22.67 22.64 18.13
CA GLN A 815 23.58 21.57 18.53
C GLN A 815 24.97 21.88 18.00
N PRO A 816 25.93 22.31 18.85
CA PRO A 816 27.33 22.44 18.46
C PRO A 816 27.95 21.09 18.11
N MET A 817 28.81 21.05 17.08
CA MET A 817 29.48 19.83 16.63
C MET A 817 30.83 19.53 17.30
N THR A 818 31.26 20.36 18.23
CA THR A 818 32.57 20.28 18.86
C THR A 818 32.91 18.95 19.53
N ASP A 819 31.91 18.30 20.14
CA ASP A 819 32.11 17.02 20.85
C ASP A 819 31.75 15.80 20.02
N THR A 820 31.09 15.96 18.89
CA THR A 820 30.57 14.84 18.04
C THR A 820 31.70 13.94 17.58
N ASP A 821 32.78 14.50 17.03
CA ASP A 821 33.90 13.70 16.52
C ASP A 821 34.60 12.91 17.62
N ARG A 822 34.78 13.51 18.82
CA ARG A 822 35.37 12.87 19.99
C ARG A 822 34.52 11.71 20.49
N GLN A 823 33.21 11.91 20.58
CA GLN A 823 32.27 10.86 21.01
C GLN A 823 32.19 9.71 20.03
N VAL A 824 32.16 10.01 18.72
CA VAL A 824 32.21 8.98 17.67
C VAL A 824 33.52 8.21 17.69
N ALA A 825 34.68 8.92 17.84
CA ALA A 825 35.99 8.29 17.95
C ALA A 825 36.07 7.32 19.14
N LYS A 826 35.47 7.71 20.27
CA LYS A 826 35.40 6.84 21.46
C LYS A 826 34.59 5.56 21.19
N LEU A 827 33.49 5.64 20.49
CA LEU A 827 32.67 4.47 20.11
C LEU A 827 33.40 3.58 19.10
N ALA A 828 34.33 4.16 18.32
CA ALA A 828 35.15 3.45 17.36
C ALA A 828 36.42 2.80 17.92
N GLU A 829 36.73 2.95 19.24
CA GLU A 829 37.94 2.38 19.85
C GLU A 829 38.00 0.86 19.79
N ASN A 830 36.87 0.19 20.03
CA ASN A 830 36.73 -1.23 19.91
C ASN A 830 35.52 -1.55 19.02
N THR A 831 35.76 -2.10 17.85
CA THR A 831 34.71 -2.40 16.88
C THR A 831 34.72 -3.87 16.51
N LEU A 832 33.62 -4.34 15.94
CA LEU A 832 33.57 -5.66 15.35
C LEU A 832 34.45 -5.66 14.09
N GLU A 833 35.43 -6.55 14.06
CA GLU A 833 36.40 -6.71 12.99
C GLU A 833 36.15 -8.02 12.23
N ASN A 834 36.84 -8.22 11.13
CA ASN A 834 36.77 -9.42 10.29
C ASN A 834 35.31 -9.81 9.94
N ILE A 835 34.49 -8.78 9.66
CA ILE A 835 33.06 -8.95 9.44
C ILE A 835 32.83 -9.74 8.16
N HIS A 836 32.15 -10.88 8.30
CA HIS A 836 31.67 -11.66 7.16
C HIS A 836 30.15 -11.75 7.21
N ILE A 837 29.48 -11.25 6.17
CA ILE A 837 28.01 -11.33 6.02
C ILE A 837 27.71 -12.47 5.06
N GLY A 838 27.26 -13.57 5.61
CA GLY A 838 26.82 -14.74 4.86
C GLY A 838 25.32 -14.70 4.53
N THR A 839 24.80 -15.84 4.13
CA THR A 839 23.36 -16.05 3.97
C THR A 839 22.71 -16.23 5.32
N ASP A 840 21.94 -15.27 5.78
CA ASP A 840 21.28 -15.26 7.09
C ASP A 840 22.25 -15.37 8.28
N THR A 841 23.53 -15.03 8.10
CA THR A 841 24.55 -15.04 9.17
C THR A 841 25.39 -13.77 9.14
N VAL A 842 25.93 -13.42 10.29
CA VAL A 842 26.96 -12.38 10.46
C VAL A 842 28.01 -12.93 11.41
N ASP A 843 29.25 -12.93 10.95
CA ASP A 843 30.42 -13.33 11.72
C ASP A 843 31.35 -12.16 11.94
N GLY A 844 32.09 -12.16 13.03
CA GLY A 844 33.11 -11.14 13.30
C GLY A 844 33.84 -11.42 14.61
N THR A 845 34.91 -10.67 14.84
CA THR A 845 35.73 -10.76 16.05
C THR A 845 35.80 -9.38 16.74
N VAL A 846 35.93 -9.36 18.05
CA VAL A 846 36.14 -8.11 18.81
C VAL A 846 37.08 -8.38 19.99
N THR A 847 38.05 -7.49 20.22
CA THR A 847 38.98 -7.56 21.35
C THR A 847 38.71 -6.44 22.33
N LEU A 848 38.50 -6.79 23.58
CA LEU A 848 38.09 -5.90 24.66
C LEU A 848 39.09 -5.94 25.82
N ASN A 849 39.46 -4.79 26.33
CA ASN A 849 40.30 -4.67 27.53
C ASN A 849 39.51 -4.58 28.86
N ARG A 850 38.18 -4.41 28.75
CA ARG A 850 37.22 -4.36 29.84
C ARG A 850 35.86 -4.78 29.35
N SER A 851 34.92 -5.05 30.28
CA SER A 851 33.55 -5.35 29.93
C SER A 851 32.89 -4.19 29.18
N LYS A 852 32.28 -4.47 28.04
CA LYS A 852 31.60 -3.51 27.17
C LYS A 852 30.30 -4.07 26.57
N ILE A 853 29.45 -3.20 26.10
CA ILE A 853 28.27 -3.58 25.32
C ILE A 853 28.61 -3.40 23.83
N LEU A 854 28.65 -4.49 23.10
CA LEU A 854 28.78 -4.48 21.63
C LEU A 854 27.40 -4.22 21.02
N LEU A 855 27.20 -3.04 20.47
CA LEU A 855 26.02 -2.70 19.69
C LEU A 855 26.25 -3.15 18.23
N LEU A 856 25.25 -3.81 17.69
CA LEU A 856 25.20 -4.24 16.30
C LEU A 856 24.11 -3.42 15.60
N THR A 857 24.42 -2.72 14.51
CA THR A 857 23.44 -1.92 13.78
C THR A 857 22.48 -2.79 12.95
N ILE A 858 22.04 -3.88 13.54
CA ILE A 858 21.07 -4.84 13.02
C ILE A 858 19.76 -4.64 13.79
N PRO A 859 18.63 -4.43 13.13
CA PRO A 859 17.36 -4.24 13.81
C PRO A 859 17.03 -5.42 14.74
N TYR A 860 16.66 -5.10 15.98
CA TYR A 860 16.25 -6.10 16.95
C TYR A 860 14.93 -6.75 16.53
N CYS A 861 14.92 -8.07 16.49
CA CYS A 861 13.72 -8.89 16.26
C CYS A 861 13.98 -10.36 16.68
N ASP A 862 12.90 -11.09 16.95
CA ASP A 862 12.93 -12.46 17.47
C ASP A 862 13.60 -13.51 16.54
N GLY A 863 13.91 -13.13 15.31
CA GLY A 863 14.53 -14.04 14.33
C GLY A 863 16.04 -14.20 14.47
N TRP A 864 16.72 -13.27 15.11
CA TRP A 864 18.16 -13.33 15.32
C TRP A 864 18.52 -14.10 16.60
N THR A 865 19.53 -14.94 16.49
CA THR A 865 20.20 -15.62 17.62
C THR A 865 21.69 -15.36 17.55
N ALA A 866 22.36 -15.34 18.68
CA ALA A 866 23.79 -15.07 18.77
C ALA A 866 24.52 -16.19 19.52
N THR A 867 25.75 -16.43 19.12
CA THR A 867 26.74 -17.14 19.94
C THR A 867 28.00 -16.27 20.10
N VAL A 868 28.59 -16.34 21.28
CA VAL A 868 29.86 -15.71 21.62
C VAL A 868 30.81 -16.85 22.01
N ASP A 869 31.93 -16.99 21.32
CA ASP A 869 32.89 -18.07 21.53
C ASP A 869 32.28 -19.47 21.49
N GLY A 870 31.29 -19.64 20.58
CA GLY A 870 30.55 -20.90 20.38
C GLY A 870 29.49 -21.19 21.44
N LYS A 871 29.24 -20.30 22.44
CA LYS A 871 28.18 -20.44 23.43
C LYS A 871 27.02 -19.52 23.12
N GLU A 872 25.79 -19.98 23.35
CA GLU A 872 24.60 -19.14 23.19
C GLU A 872 24.71 -17.89 24.04
N ALA A 873 24.39 -16.73 23.46
CA ALA A 873 24.39 -15.44 24.09
C ALA A 873 23.04 -14.71 23.89
N GLN A 874 22.56 -14.05 24.92
CA GLN A 874 21.33 -13.30 24.85
C GLN A 874 21.54 -12.01 24.04
N LEU A 875 20.77 -11.83 22.97
CA LEU A 875 20.67 -10.57 22.27
C LEU A 875 19.80 -9.60 23.09
N LEU A 876 20.31 -8.41 23.32
CA LEU A 876 19.63 -7.32 24.01
C LEU A 876 19.04 -6.36 22.98
N GLN A 877 17.85 -5.81 23.25
CA GLN A 877 17.35 -4.65 22.51
C GLN A 877 18.11 -3.41 22.97
N ALA A 878 18.75 -2.71 22.06
CA ALA A 878 19.59 -1.57 22.34
C ALA A 878 19.23 -0.36 21.47
N ASN A 879 19.39 0.83 22.01
CA ASN A 879 19.07 2.08 21.32
C ASN A 879 17.70 2.01 20.61
N THR A 880 16.72 1.39 21.25
CA THR A 880 15.37 1.13 20.79
C THR A 880 15.29 0.17 19.59
N MET A 881 16.07 0.38 18.55
CA MET A 881 15.89 -0.34 17.27
C MET A 881 16.96 -1.36 16.94
N PHE A 882 18.10 -1.40 17.67
CA PHE A 882 19.25 -2.22 17.35
C PHE A 882 19.42 -3.39 18.32
N SER A 883 20.30 -4.31 17.97
CA SER A 883 20.68 -5.46 18.78
C SER A 883 22.01 -5.21 19.49
N ALA A 884 22.21 -5.79 20.68
CA ALA A 884 23.49 -5.70 21.37
C ALA A 884 23.83 -7.00 22.13
N LEU A 885 25.11 -7.14 22.49
CA LEU A 885 25.68 -8.20 23.30
C LEU A 885 26.49 -7.60 24.46
N ALA A 886 26.30 -8.11 25.67
CA ALA A 886 27.18 -7.81 26.79
C ALA A 886 28.39 -8.73 26.73
N LEU A 887 29.60 -8.17 26.72
CA LEU A 887 30.84 -8.91 26.56
C LEU A 887 31.80 -8.58 27.68
N GLU A 888 32.50 -9.61 28.17
CA GLU A 888 33.57 -9.49 29.15
C GLU A 888 34.91 -9.08 28.50
N PRO A 889 35.99 -8.78 29.28
CA PRO A 889 37.30 -8.54 28.70
C PRO A 889 37.82 -9.81 27.98
N GLY A 890 38.43 -9.63 26.83
CA GLY A 890 39.02 -10.75 26.05
C GLY A 890 38.84 -10.56 24.53
N GLU A 891 39.31 -11.55 23.81
CA GLU A 891 39.02 -11.70 22.38
C GLU A 891 37.79 -12.58 22.24
N HIS A 892 36.79 -12.09 21.47
CA HIS A 892 35.55 -12.79 21.26
C HIS A 892 35.25 -13.01 19.79
N THR A 893 34.77 -14.22 19.47
CA THR A 893 34.22 -14.56 18.17
C THR A 893 32.70 -14.49 18.25
N ILE A 894 32.12 -13.63 17.44
CA ILE A 894 30.68 -13.39 17.38
C ILE A 894 30.11 -14.10 16.15
N HIS A 895 29.07 -14.90 16.34
CA HIS A 895 28.32 -15.50 15.26
C HIS A 895 26.81 -15.27 15.46
N LEU A 896 26.18 -14.65 14.48
CA LEU A 896 24.75 -14.40 14.45
C LEU A 896 24.09 -15.24 13.36
N THR A 897 22.90 -15.79 13.67
CA THR A 897 22.09 -16.52 12.69
C THR A 897 20.66 -16.01 12.71
N TYR A 898 20.13 -15.74 11.51
CA TYR A 898 18.74 -15.33 11.34
C TYR A 898 17.85 -16.47 10.87
N ARG A 899 16.66 -16.56 11.45
CA ARG A 899 15.59 -17.42 10.97
C ARG A 899 14.26 -16.71 11.09
N THR A 900 13.45 -16.74 10.02
CA THR A 900 12.11 -16.17 10.03
C THR A 900 11.30 -16.73 11.20
N PRO A 901 10.79 -15.87 12.10
CA PRO A 901 9.99 -16.32 13.24
C PRO A 901 8.79 -17.17 12.81
N HIS A 902 8.49 -18.21 13.58
CA HIS A 902 7.37 -19.13 13.35
C HIS A 902 7.40 -19.94 12.04
N LEU A 903 8.42 -19.82 11.18
CA LEU A 903 8.51 -20.55 9.92
C LEU A 903 8.54 -22.08 10.15
N LYS A 904 9.27 -22.57 11.14
CA LYS A 904 9.32 -24.00 11.47
C LYS A 904 7.96 -24.56 11.91
N ALA A 905 7.24 -23.81 12.75
CA ALA A 905 5.89 -24.16 13.19
C ALA A 905 4.92 -24.16 11.99
N GLY A 906 4.99 -23.12 11.14
CA GLY A 906 4.22 -23.03 9.91
C GLY A 906 4.47 -24.21 8.96
N LEU A 907 5.74 -24.63 8.80
CA LEU A 907 6.11 -25.80 7.98
C LEU A 907 5.49 -27.08 8.53
N ALA A 908 5.59 -27.33 9.85
CA ALA A 908 4.99 -28.49 10.47
C ALA A 908 3.46 -28.55 10.24
N VAL A 909 2.78 -27.41 10.42
CA VAL A 909 1.34 -27.31 10.17
C VAL A 909 1.02 -27.50 8.68
N SER A 910 1.84 -26.99 7.77
CA SER A 910 1.64 -27.20 6.32
C SER A 910 1.78 -28.68 5.95
N VAL A 911 2.75 -29.40 6.51
CA VAL A 911 2.91 -30.85 6.29
C VAL A 911 1.64 -31.59 6.71
N LEU A 912 1.07 -31.28 7.88
CA LEU A 912 -0.21 -31.84 8.32
C LEU A 912 -1.35 -31.50 7.36
N GLY A 913 -1.42 -30.28 6.87
CA GLY A 913 -2.39 -29.85 5.87
C GLY A 913 -2.27 -30.62 4.55
N PHE A 914 -1.07 -30.81 4.02
CA PHE A 914 -0.82 -31.62 2.83
C PHE A 914 -1.13 -33.09 3.05
N ALA A 915 -0.80 -33.66 4.23
CA ALA A 915 -1.16 -35.03 4.58
C ALA A 915 -2.69 -35.22 4.61
N ALA A 916 -3.44 -34.28 5.23
CA ALA A 916 -4.90 -34.29 5.24
C ALA A 916 -5.50 -34.21 3.81
N PHE A 917 -4.94 -33.37 2.96
CA PHE A 917 -5.33 -33.31 1.55
C PHE A 917 -5.04 -34.61 0.80
N GLY A 918 -3.83 -35.20 1.00
CA GLY A 918 -3.45 -36.51 0.43
C GLY A 918 -4.39 -37.64 0.88
N ALA A 919 -4.73 -37.72 2.19
CA ALA A 919 -5.70 -38.65 2.70
C ALA A 919 -7.07 -38.48 2.02
N THR A 920 -7.51 -37.23 1.81
CA THR A 920 -8.77 -36.93 1.11
C THR A 920 -8.76 -37.45 -0.32
N LEU A 921 -7.63 -37.31 -1.04
CA LEU A 921 -7.46 -37.85 -2.38
C LEU A 921 -7.55 -39.37 -2.39
N LEU A 922 -6.83 -40.04 -1.48
CA LEU A 922 -6.80 -41.51 -1.34
C LEU A 922 -8.19 -42.07 -1.01
N CYS A 923 -8.86 -41.52 -0.02
CA CYS A 923 -10.21 -41.94 0.38
C CYS A 923 -11.20 -41.85 -0.79
N THR A 924 -11.08 -40.79 -1.58
CA THR A 924 -11.95 -40.60 -2.75
C THR A 924 -11.67 -41.61 -3.86
N GLU A 925 -10.39 -41.94 -4.11
CA GLU A 925 -10.05 -42.97 -5.12
C GLU A 925 -10.43 -44.37 -4.69
N VAL A 926 -10.25 -44.70 -3.39
CA VAL A 926 -10.72 -45.99 -2.83
C VAL A 926 -12.23 -46.12 -2.99
N LYS A 927 -13.00 -45.09 -2.65
CA LYS A 927 -14.46 -45.09 -2.83
C LYS A 927 -14.87 -45.31 -4.30
N LYS A 928 -14.21 -44.65 -5.25
CA LYS A 928 -14.45 -44.86 -6.67
C LYS A 928 -14.16 -46.29 -7.14
N ARG A 929 -13.05 -46.85 -6.63
CA ARG A 929 -12.72 -48.27 -6.98
C ARG A 929 -13.75 -49.22 -6.44
N LYS A 930 -14.28 -49.00 -5.21
CA LYS A 930 -15.39 -49.79 -4.66
C LYS A 930 -16.68 -49.63 -5.50
N GLU A 931 -17.04 -48.35 -5.88
CA GLU A 931 -18.23 -48.10 -6.71
C GLU A 931 -18.12 -48.65 -8.14
N ARG A 932 -16.89 -48.86 -8.66
CA ARG A 932 -16.67 -49.51 -9.98
C ARG A 932 -16.67 -51.04 -9.91
N LYS A 933 -16.40 -51.60 -8.71
CA LYS A 933 -16.43 -53.06 -8.51
C LYS A 933 -17.80 -53.57 -8.06
N ALA A 934 -18.63 -52.70 -7.47
CA ALA A 934 -20.03 -52.94 -7.19
C ALA A 934 -20.91 -52.55 -8.44
#